data_1829e819a32d8df6b39fa3e79d85e986
#
_entry.id   1829e819a32d8df6b39fa3e79d85e986
#
_cell.length_a   1.000
_cell.length_b   1.000
_cell.length_c   1.000
_cell.angle_alpha   90.00
_cell.angle_beta   90.00
_cell.angle_gamma   90.00
#
_symmetry.space_group_name_H-M   'P 1'
#
loop_
_entity.id
_entity.type
_entity.pdbx_description
1 polymer ?
#
loop_
_entity_poly.entity_id
_entity_poly.type
_entity_poly.pdbx_seq_one_letter_code
_entity_poly.pdbx_strand_id
1 'polypeptide(L)'
;MLASLSVILTRLRAACSAKRERKTIVSVFGKKRDDSASKWREFTANMHTPVEDAERKRRGGKVRLVARLGVLTCAFGILLAVPGLVAVNAAVGVGDAGLKVWNAIPASVDGSQVASKSRVLDRDGNVIAELWDENREELASLDQVSEWAQTALVDTEDQRFWEHEGYDPQGVARSAVSGEGGGSGITQQLVKNLRYYSAQSDEGKSEATAATLARKVVELKAAVEYEKQHSKSEILLAYFNTVAFGGPSTYSIQSAARAFFGVDASDLSAGQAALLVGSVQNPSLYNMSTEDGAERARERARLVVGRMKRLGHVTEEQESDAISTIDGFTPVESGGAAGGCASSKYPFYCDYVVKYILGSPRYGETADDRERLLSVGGLTIKTFLDSAATDAVEAQLRADFGTTNRVAVPTVGVDPGTGGVSVYAVNRDYGSGAGETMINLPLNPAGTGSTFKMLVLAAALNNGYDTGSLSFSSACPLYPGPDYDSPEGGINNSDSCALQGGFLSYRQAAAYSSNTWFATLEMRIGVDKVKDFAASVGIPAPESISSRSLSYGLGSTEHSPVDMAAVFASFASGGVFCPATPVQSVTGVDGVEVAPPDGYDPSADACRRVLSPHAAAVVADAMHANMDGSVPSAFGLRYRVPGYDVAAKSGSNNVINSTWAVVTGGLALFSNVYDPVNTAEGMDFHEFRGHVARWNDHAVAQSAASYLPGVFAAHGYSPAVYQSGDMTAADAAPVSSGGVEVPSLVGLSAEAAVAVGESSGLRVVVDRERSSSGGVPSGFVAWQSVEAGSRLLVGSRREVVVRLSE
;
A
#
# COMPACT_ATOMS: atom_id res chain seq x y z
N MET A 1 -30.35 -53.86 17.56
CA MET A 1 -29.28 -52.90 18.05
C MET A 1 -29.34 -51.54 17.42
N LEU A 2 -29.72 -51.40 16.16
CA LEU A 2 -29.83 -50.09 15.50
C LEU A 2 -31.05 -49.23 15.92
N ALA A 3 -32.11 -49.85 16.41
CA ALA A 3 -33.30 -49.12 16.92
C ALA A 3 -33.10 -48.45 18.30
N SER A 4 -32.16 -48.91 19.09
CA SER A 4 -31.85 -48.34 20.41
C SER A 4 -30.92 -47.11 20.35
N LEU A 5 -30.10 -47.01 19.32
CA LEU A 5 -29.24 -45.82 19.11
C LEU A 5 -30.01 -44.60 18.59
N SER A 6 -31.07 -44.83 17.80
CA SER A 6 -31.93 -43.75 17.31
C SER A 6 -32.70 -43.05 18.43
N VAL A 7 -33.11 -43.78 19.45
CA VAL A 7 -33.86 -43.24 20.61
C VAL A 7 -32.94 -42.41 21.52
N ILE A 8 -31.68 -42.82 21.67
CA ILE A 8 -30.69 -42.08 22.46
C ILE A 8 -30.29 -40.78 21.80
N LEU A 9 -30.08 -40.77 20.50
CA LEU A 9 -29.74 -39.55 19.71
C LEU A 9 -30.91 -38.56 19.67
N THR A 10 -32.14 -39.03 19.62
CA THR A 10 -33.33 -38.16 19.63
C THR A 10 -33.53 -37.48 21.00
N ARG A 11 -33.22 -38.18 22.09
CA ARG A 11 -33.31 -37.63 23.46
C ARG A 11 -32.18 -36.65 23.79
N LEU A 12 -31.01 -36.80 23.19
CA LEU A 12 -29.91 -35.86 23.33
C LEU A 12 -30.14 -34.56 22.51
N ARG A 13 -30.82 -34.66 21.37
CA ARG A 13 -31.22 -33.46 20.60
C ARG A 13 -32.30 -32.63 21.32
N ALA A 14 -33.23 -33.27 22.01
CA ALA A 14 -34.27 -32.57 22.79
C ALA A 14 -33.71 -31.82 24.03
N ALA A 15 -32.62 -32.30 24.62
CA ALA A 15 -32.01 -31.66 25.78
C ALA A 15 -31.16 -30.44 25.42
N CYS A 16 -30.65 -30.34 24.19
CA CYS A 16 -29.91 -29.18 23.72
C CYS A 16 -30.78 -28.04 23.16
N SER A 17 -32.05 -28.35 22.77
CA SER A 17 -32.96 -27.34 22.20
C SER A 17 -33.67 -26.47 23.24
N ALA A 18 -33.70 -26.85 24.50
CA ALA A 18 -34.49 -26.18 25.57
C ALA A 18 -33.77 -24.99 26.25
N LYS A 19 -32.60 -24.56 25.76
CA LYS A 19 -31.81 -23.49 26.43
C LYS A 19 -31.56 -22.26 25.52
N ARG A 20 -32.33 -22.07 24.46
CA ARG A 20 -32.18 -20.94 23.55
C ARG A 20 -33.48 -20.21 23.23
N GLU A 21 -34.22 -19.81 24.29
CA GLU A 21 -35.23 -18.78 24.19
C GLU A 21 -35.25 -17.94 25.48
N ARG A 22 -34.72 -16.77 25.40
CA ARG A 22 -35.09 -15.48 26.02
C ARG A 22 -33.91 -14.57 26.11
N LYS A 23 -33.84 -13.66 25.20
CA LYS A 23 -33.96 -12.20 25.42
C LYS A 23 -33.53 -11.42 24.17
N THR A 24 -34.53 -11.07 23.42
CA THR A 24 -34.49 -9.87 22.60
C THR A 24 -35.04 -8.73 23.44
N ILE A 25 -34.50 -7.57 23.43
CA ILE A 25 -35.15 -6.24 23.36
C ILE A 25 -34.24 -5.13 23.91
N VAL A 26 -34.08 -4.13 23.04
CA VAL A 26 -33.98 -2.68 23.23
C VAL A 26 -32.58 -2.06 23.25
N SER A 27 -32.39 -1.40 22.17
CA SER A 27 -31.59 -0.22 21.81
C SER A 27 -31.47 0.88 22.86
N VAL A 28 -30.47 1.69 22.72
CA VAL A 28 -30.44 3.16 22.63
C VAL A 28 -29.16 3.75 23.25
N PHE A 29 -28.39 4.43 22.39
CA PHE A 29 -27.48 5.57 22.60
C PHE A 29 -26.75 5.80 23.93
N GLY A 30 -25.45 6.06 23.82
CA GLY A 30 -24.77 6.93 24.77
C GLY A 30 -23.25 6.73 24.86
N LYS A 31 -22.52 7.69 24.35
CA LYS A 31 -21.09 7.97 24.54
C LYS A 31 -20.62 7.72 25.97
N LYS A 32 -19.44 7.10 26.20
CA LYS A 32 -18.29 7.71 26.87
C LYS A 32 -17.10 6.76 26.98
N ARG A 33 -15.96 7.39 27.00
CA ARG A 33 -14.58 6.87 27.12
C ARG A 33 -14.30 6.18 28.45
N ASP A 34 -13.21 5.38 28.40
CA ASP A 34 -12.34 4.90 29.47
C ASP A 34 -12.91 3.87 30.46
N ASP A 35 -12.42 2.62 30.30
CA ASP A 35 -11.92 1.82 31.42
C ASP A 35 -11.48 0.41 30.97
N SER A 36 -10.31 0.30 30.35
CA SER A 36 -9.70 -1.02 30.08
C SER A 36 -8.72 -1.48 31.20
N ALA A 37 -8.34 -0.59 32.11
CA ALA A 37 -7.36 -0.90 33.14
C ALA A 37 -7.97 -1.45 34.44
N SER A 38 -9.28 -1.31 34.69
CA SER A 38 -9.95 -1.79 35.88
C SER A 38 -10.36 -3.27 35.83
N LYS A 39 -10.66 -3.80 34.64
CA LYS A 39 -11.10 -5.20 34.49
C LYS A 39 -9.99 -6.24 34.67
N TRP A 40 -8.74 -5.86 34.49
CA TRP A 40 -7.60 -6.76 34.71
C TRP A 40 -7.24 -6.91 36.19
N ARG A 41 -7.55 -5.92 37.05
CA ARG A 41 -7.30 -6.01 38.51
C ARG A 41 -8.35 -6.83 39.26
N GLU A 42 -9.56 -6.92 38.72
CA GLU A 42 -10.62 -7.76 39.35
C GLU A 42 -10.47 -9.25 39.00
N PHE A 43 -9.83 -9.59 37.88
CA PHE A 43 -9.57 -10.98 37.51
C PHE A 43 -8.45 -11.64 38.33
N THR A 44 -7.48 -10.85 38.83
CA THR A 44 -6.36 -11.36 39.66
C THR A 44 -6.65 -11.43 41.14
N ALA A 45 -7.70 -10.76 41.65
CA ALA A 45 -8.04 -10.73 43.05
C ALA A 45 -8.84 -11.92 43.58
N ASN A 46 -9.38 -12.76 42.67
CA ASN A 46 -10.24 -13.90 43.07
C ASN A 46 -9.52 -15.26 43.09
N MET A 47 -8.20 -15.29 43.18
CA MET A 47 -7.41 -16.54 43.25
C MET A 47 -6.89 -16.93 44.63
N HIS A 48 -7.48 -16.45 45.73
CA HIS A 48 -7.08 -16.94 47.05
C HIS A 48 -8.28 -17.08 47.97
N THR A 49 -8.81 -18.30 48.08
CA THR A 49 -9.33 -18.82 49.36
C THR A 49 -9.40 -20.37 49.36
N PRO A 50 -9.24 -21.01 50.53
CA PRO A 50 -8.71 -22.35 50.61
C PRO A 50 -9.72 -23.42 51.11
N VAL A 51 -9.37 -24.64 50.79
CA VAL A 51 -9.53 -25.88 51.58
C VAL A 51 -10.89 -26.55 51.73
N GLU A 52 -12.06 -25.96 51.50
CA GLU A 52 -13.34 -26.72 51.69
C GLU A 52 -13.93 -27.43 50.48
N ASP A 53 -13.30 -27.26 49.32
CA ASP A 53 -13.78 -27.88 48.03
C ASP A 53 -13.16 -29.25 47.69
N ALA A 54 -12.32 -29.80 48.54
CA ALA A 54 -11.55 -31.02 48.25
C ALA A 54 -12.39 -32.31 48.28
N GLU A 55 -13.45 -32.36 49.07
CA GLU A 55 -14.30 -33.59 49.19
C GLU A 55 -15.38 -33.69 48.09
N ARG A 56 -15.88 -32.59 47.59
CA ARG A 56 -16.84 -32.59 46.45
C ARG A 56 -16.20 -32.93 45.13
N LYS A 57 -14.92 -32.64 44.94
CA LYS A 57 -14.14 -32.95 43.72
C LYS A 57 -13.80 -34.45 43.61
N ARG A 58 -13.69 -35.20 44.70
CA ARG A 58 -13.35 -36.64 44.69
C ARG A 58 -14.43 -37.53 44.10
N ARG A 59 -15.73 -37.24 44.24
CA ARG A 59 -16.83 -38.04 43.64
C ARG A 59 -17.06 -37.71 42.17
N GLY A 60 -16.88 -36.45 41.75
CA GLY A 60 -16.98 -36.04 40.34
C GLY A 60 -15.79 -36.51 39.50
N GLY A 61 -14.61 -36.65 40.09
CA GLY A 61 -13.40 -37.13 39.42
C GLY A 61 -13.46 -38.57 38.98
N LYS A 62 -14.03 -39.45 39.79
CA LYS A 62 -14.16 -40.87 39.44
C LYS A 62 -15.15 -41.10 38.30
N VAL A 63 -16.27 -40.40 38.26
CA VAL A 63 -17.25 -40.48 37.15
C VAL A 63 -16.68 -39.89 35.87
N ARG A 64 -15.92 -38.78 35.96
CA ARG A 64 -15.21 -38.21 34.82
C ARG A 64 -14.07 -39.09 34.33
N LEU A 65 -13.38 -39.77 35.22
CA LEU A 65 -12.31 -40.72 34.88
C LEU A 65 -12.88 -41.94 34.18
N VAL A 66 -13.99 -42.52 34.68
CA VAL A 66 -14.65 -43.66 34.07
C VAL A 66 -15.27 -43.27 32.71
N ALA A 67 -15.86 -42.10 32.58
CA ALA A 67 -16.36 -41.58 31.30
C ALA A 67 -15.19 -41.30 30.30
N ARG A 68 -14.05 -40.75 30.77
CA ARG A 68 -12.86 -40.60 29.97
C ARG A 68 -12.23 -41.92 29.56
N LEU A 69 -12.16 -42.89 30.47
CA LEU A 69 -11.72 -44.25 30.16
C LEU A 69 -12.67 -44.95 29.19
N GLY A 70 -13.97 -44.79 29.32
CA GLY A 70 -14.94 -45.31 28.38
C GLY A 70 -14.81 -44.70 26.97
N VAL A 71 -14.63 -43.38 26.88
CA VAL A 71 -14.39 -42.68 25.61
C VAL A 71 -13.03 -43.04 24.99
N LEU A 72 -11.99 -43.17 25.85
CA LEU A 72 -10.67 -43.63 25.43
C LEU A 72 -10.70 -45.07 24.96
N THR A 73 -11.43 -45.98 25.64
CA THR A 73 -11.55 -47.38 25.23
C THR A 73 -12.33 -47.52 23.93
N CYS A 74 -13.37 -46.70 23.70
CA CYS A 74 -14.08 -46.65 22.42
C CYS A 74 -13.22 -46.05 21.31
N ALA A 75 -12.49 -44.98 21.60
CA ALA A 75 -11.57 -44.38 20.65
C ALA A 75 -10.39 -45.30 20.32
N PHE A 76 -9.87 -46.01 21.32
CA PHE A 76 -8.81 -47.00 21.16
C PHE A 76 -9.31 -48.25 20.40
N GLY A 77 -10.55 -48.66 20.65
CA GLY A 77 -11.21 -49.70 19.86
C GLY A 77 -11.37 -49.34 18.39
N ILE A 78 -11.71 -48.13 18.09
CA ILE A 78 -11.82 -47.62 16.71
C ILE A 78 -10.43 -47.46 16.08
N LEU A 79 -9.43 -46.91 16.79
CA LEU A 79 -8.05 -46.73 16.32
C LEU A 79 -7.32 -48.07 16.08
N LEU A 80 -7.58 -49.09 16.88
CA LEU A 80 -7.04 -50.44 16.69
C LEU A 80 -7.89 -51.31 15.75
N ALA A 81 -9.18 -51.03 15.64
CA ALA A 81 -10.06 -51.75 14.74
C ALA A 81 -9.86 -51.46 13.28
N VAL A 82 -9.41 -50.23 12.93
CA VAL A 82 -9.22 -49.81 11.53
C VAL A 82 -8.09 -50.55 10.82
N PRO A 83 -6.85 -50.67 11.36
CA PRO A 83 -5.81 -51.54 10.79
C PRO A 83 -6.05 -53.02 11.01
N GLY A 84 -6.60 -53.40 12.14
CA GLY A 84 -7.04 -54.81 12.41
C GLY A 84 -8.20 -55.27 11.52
N LEU A 85 -9.11 -54.35 11.14
CA LEU A 85 -10.19 -54.62 10.19
C LEU A 85 -9.66 -54.90 8.77
N VAL A 86 -8.58 -54.23 8.36
CA VAL A 86 -7.92 -54.52 7.07
C VAL A 86 -7.27 -55.92 7.07
N ALA A 87 -6.67 -56.34 8.20
CA ALA A 87 -6.07 -57.66 8.37
C ALA A 87 -7.06 -58.78 8.63
N VAL A 88 -8.18 -58.47 9.32
CA VAL A 88 -9.28 -59.43 9.62
C VAL A 88 -10.29 -59.53 8.46
N ASN A 89 -10.29 -58.58 7.51
CA ASN A 89 -11.18 -58.58 6.34
C ASN A 89 -11.03 -59.74 5.38
N ALA A 90 -9.96 -60.50 5.49
CA ALA A 90 -9.81 -61.75 4.75
C ALA A 90 -10.68 -62.90 5.32
N ALA A 91 -11.31 -62.74 6.51
CA ALA A 91 -11.97 -63.82 7.24
C ALA A 91 -13.47 -63.62 7.54
N VAL A 92 -14.04 -62.39 7.51
CA VAL A 92 -15.47 -62.22 7.86
C VAL A 92 -16.05 -60.98 7.14
N GLY A 93 -17.05 -61.14 6.31
CA GLY A 93 -17.72 -60.18 5.41
C GLY A 93 -18.27 -58.83 5.97
N VAL A 94 -17.58 -58.22 6.95
CA VAL A 94 -17.91 -56.90 7.52
C VAL A 94 -17.08 -55.75 6.87
N GLY A 95 -16.22 -56.11 5.90
CA GLY A 95 -15.23 -55.26 5.31
C GLY A 95 -15.69 -54.08 4.43
N ASP A 96 -16.73 -54.32 3.67
CA ASP A 96 -17.16 -53.34 2.64
C ASP A 96 -17.70 -52.01 3.23
N ALA A 97 -18.39 -52.06 4.37
CA ALA A 97 -18.95 -50.87 5.00
C ALA A 97 -17.85 -50.01 5.68
N GLY A 98 -16.86 -50.67 6.31
CA GLY A 98 -15.73 -49.96 6.93
C GLY A 98 -14.82 -49.32 5.92
N LEU A 99 -14.53 -50.02 4.79
CA LEU A 99 -13.73 -49.49 3.68
C LEU A 99 -14.45 -48.33 2.97
N LYS A 100 -15.77 -48.40 2.79
CA LYS A 100 -16.54 -47.28 2.23
C LYS A 100 -16.51 -46.07 3.11
N VAL A 101 -16.59 -46.18 4.43
CA VAL A 101 -16.48 -45.09 5.38
C VAL A 101 -15.06 -44.52 5.37
N TRP A 102 -14.03 -45.36 5.38
CA TRP A 102 -12.64 -44.92 5.30
C TRP A 102 -12.35 -44.19 4.00
N ASN A 103 -12.80 -44.71 2.86
CA ASN A 103 -12.60 -44.07 1.56
C ASN A 103 -13.40 -42.78 1.36
N ALA A 104 -14.49 -42.60 2.10
CA ALA A 104 -15.29 -41.38 2.08
C ALA A 104 -14.70 -40.24 2.91
N ILE A 105 -13.64 -40.47 3.73
CA ILE A 105 -12.95 -39.42 4.49
C ILE A 105 -12.08 -38.63 3.52
N PRO A 106 -12.21 -37.28 3.45
CA PRO A 106 -11.32 -36.46 2.63
C PRO A 106 -9.87 -36.59 3.10
N ALA A 107 -8.96 -36.90 2.17
CA ALA A 107 -7.54 -37.13 2.49
C ALA A 107 -6.57 -36.28 1.67
N SER A 108 -7.07 -35.55 0.69
CA SER A 108 -6.22 -34.64 -0.10
C SER A 108 -5.69 -33.50 0.75
N VAL A 109 -4.39 -33.26 0.64
CA VAL A 109 -3.70 -32.14 1.28
C VAL A 109 -2.96 -31.42 0.17
N ASP A 110 -3.27 -30.16 0.00
CA ASP A 110 -2.54 -29.29 -0.92
C ASP A 110 -1.37 -28.65 -0.17
N GLY A 111 -0.13 -28.99 -0.56
CA GLY A 111 1.10 -28.44 -0.01
C GLY A 111 1.56 -27.16 -0.70
N SER A 112 0.86 -26.73 -1.76
CA SER A 112 1.30 -25.58 -2.57
C SER A 112 1.07 -24.21 -1.94
N GLN A 113 0.41 -24.13 -0.78
CA GLN A 113 0.01 -22.86 -0.15
C GLN A 113 0.72 -22.61 1.20
N VAL A 114 1.95 -23.04 1.34
CA VAL A 114 2.75 -22.66 2.50
C VAL A 114 3.22 -21.22 2.30
N ALA A 115 3.04 -20.36 3.31
CA ALA A 115 3.44 -18.96 3.26
C ALA A 115 4.95 -18.84 2.97
N SER A 116 5.29 -18.08 1.97
CA SER A 116 6.68 -17.86 1.52
C SER A 116 6.99 -16.36 1.50
N LYS A 117 8.28 -16.01 1.57
CA LYS A 117 8.70 -14.62 1.45
C LYS A 117 8.39 -14.09 0.05
N SER A 118 7.79 -12.92 -0.01
CA SER A 118 7.67 -12.14 -1.24
C SER A 118 8.85 -11.18 -1.36
N ARG A 119 9.34 -10.97 -2.58
CA ARG A 119 10.42 -10.03 -2.87
C ARG A 119 9.89 -8.86 -3.66
N VAL A 120 10.20 -7.65 -3.20
CA VAL A 120 9.95 -6.41 -3.92
C VAL A 120 11.26 -6.00 -4.59
N LEU A 121 11.22 -5.83 -5.90
CA LEU A 121 12.38 -5.52 -6.72
C LEU A 121 12.26 -4.10 -7.27
N ASP A 122 13.38 -3.39 -7.40
CA ASP A 122 13.45 -2.16 -8.19
C ASP A 122 13.34 -2.45 -9.70
N ARG A 123 13.41 -1.40 -10.51
CA ARG A 123 13.31 -1.52 -11.98
C ARG A 123 14.43 -2.38 -12.60
N ASP A 124 15.59 -2.43 -11.96
CA ASP A 124 16.77 -3.19 -12.41
C ASP A 124 16.79 -4.63 -11.89
N GLY A 125 15.84 -5.00 -11.02
CA GLY A 125 15.70 -6.33 -10.46
C GLY A 125 16.47 -6.53 -9.14
N ASN A 126 16.97 -5.47 -8.51
CA ASN A 126 17.57 -5.56 -7.19
C ASN A 126 16.49 -5.65 -6.11
N VAL A 127 16.69 -6.49 -5.10
CA VAL A 127 15.77 -6.63 -3.98
C VAL A 127 15.81 -5.36 -3.12
N ILE A 128 14.69 -4.70 -2.96
CA ILE A 128 14.53 -3.50 -2.12
C ILE A 128 13.77 -3.78 -0.82
N ALA A 129 12.97 -4.85 -0.78
CA ALA A 129 12.29 -5.32 0.42
C ALA A 129 11.95 -6.81 0.30
N GLU A 130 11.85 -7.46 1.46
CA GLU A 130 11.25 -8.78 1.59
C GLU A 130 10.00 -8.64 2.48
N LEU A 131 8.87 -9.15 2.00
CA LEU A 131 7.58 -9.10 2.70
C LEU A 131 7.24 -10.50 3.18
N TRP A 132 6.88 -10.65 4.44
CA TRP A 132 6.39 -11.89 5.03
C TRP A 132 5.60 -11.64 6.32
N ASP A 133 4.56 -12.41 6.52
CA ASP A 133 3.91 -12.55 7.82
C ASP A 133 4.64 -13.63 8.64
N GLU A 134 5.12 -14.66 7.94
CA GLU A 134 5.90 -15.76 8.47
C GLU A 134 7.30 -15.74 7.86
N ASN A 135 8.34 -15.55 8.70
CA ASN A 135 9.73 -15.63 8.24
C ASN A 135 10.06 -17.08 7.91
N ARG A 136 10.01 -17.43 6.64
CA ARG A 136 10.20 -18.79 6.12
C ARG A 136 11.18 -18.77 4.97
N GLU A 137 12.22 -19.59 5.08
CA GLU A 137 13.17 -19.89 4.01
C GLU A 137 13.11 -21.37 3.74
N GLU A 138 12.62 -21.76 2.58
CA GLU A 138 12.52 -23.16 2.19
C GLU A 138 13.85 -23.70 1.71
N LEU A 139 14.19 -24.90 2.19
CA LEU A 139 15.31 -25.69 1.72
C LEU A 139 14.84 -26.62 0.61
N ALA A 140 15.70 -26.84 -0.40
CA ALA A 140 15.37 -27.65 -1.56
C ALA A 140 15.59 -29.16 -1.30
N SER A 141 16.45 -29.50 -0.34
CA SER A 141 16.81 -30.89 -0.06
C SER A 141 17.16 -31.10 1.41
N LEU A 142 17.00 -32.34 1.89
CA LEU A 142 17.21 -32.69 3.30
C LEU A 142 18.68 -32.65 3.72
N ASP A 143 19.63 -32.78 2.79
CA ASP A 143 21.06 -32.62 3.06
C ASP A 143 21.49 -31.20 3.45
N GLN A 144 20.61 -30.22 3.21
CA GLN A 144 20.76 -28.85 3.70
C GLN A 144 20.34 -28.68 5.17
N VAL A 145 19.87 -29.74 5.83
CA VAL A 145 19.52 -29.77 7.25
C VAL A 145 20.56 -30.62 8.00
N SER A 146 21.13 -30.07 9.07
CA SER A 146 22.07 -30.78 9.94
C SER A 146 21.53 -32.15 10.37
N GLU A 147 22.38 -33.18 10.33
CA GLU A 147 22.05 -34.52 10.84
C GLU A 147 21.62 -34.48 12.32
N TRP A 148 22.16 -33.54 13.10
CA TRP A 148 21.74 -33.35 14.48
C TRP A 148 20.28 -32.91 14.61
N ALA A 149 19.83 -32.03 13.71
CA ALA A 149 18.43 -31.58 13.71
C ALA A 149 17.49 -32.70 13.26
N GLN A 150 17.87 -33.45 12.24
CA GLN A 150 17.10 -34.62 11.77
C GLN A 150 16.96 -35.65 12.89
N THR A 151 18.07 -36.02 13.52
CA THR A 151 18.12 -37.01 14.62
C THR A 151 17.29 -36.49 15.82
N ALA A 152 17.53 -35.25 16.23
CA ALA A 152 16.78 -34.66 17.36
C ALA A 152 15.26 -34.67 17.15
N LEU A 153 14.79 -34.34 15.93
CA LEU A 153 13.36 -34.32 15.60
C LEU A 153 12.77 -35.73 15.61
N VAL A 154 13.42 -36.68 14.93
CA VAL A 154 12.95 -38.07 14.87
C VAL A 154 12.93 -38.70 16.28
N ASP A 155 13.99 -38.55 17.05
CA ASP A 155 14.08 -39.06 18.41
C ASP A 155 13.04 -38.47 19.35
N THR A 156 12.68 -37.21 19.12
CA THR A 156 11.77 -36.48 20.01
C THR A 156 10.31 -36.68 19.65
N GLU A 157 9.97 -36.55 18.39
CA GLU A 157 8.57 -36.52 17.94
C GLU A 157 8.10 -37.88 17.43
N ASP A 158 8.97 -38.72 16.80
CA ASP A 158 8.55 -39.92 16.12
C ASP A 158 9.70 -40.94 15.98
N GLN A 159 10.04 -41.66 17.07
CA GLN A 159 11.22 -42.55 17.11
C GLN A 159 11.28 -43.66 16.05
N ARG A 160 10.12 -44.02 15.48
CA ARG A 160 10.01 -45.04 14.44
C ARG A 160 9.58 -44.46 13.11
N PHE A 161 9.84 -43.18 12.90
CA PHE A 161 9.44 -42.47 11.69
C PHE A 161 9.84 -43.21 10.40
N TRP A 162 11.04 -43.78 10.38
CA TRP A 162 11.54 -44.51 9.23
C TRP A 162 10.93 -45.91 9.02
N GLU A 163 10.19 -46.43 10.01
CA GLU A 163 9.69 -47.83 10.04
C GLU A 163 8.22 -47.95 9.73
N HIS A 164 7.39 -46.93 9.99
CA HIS A 164 5.93 -46.97 9.83
C HIS A 164 5.44 -46.24 8.58
N GLU A 165 4.19 -46.45 8.19
CA GLU A 165 3.52 -45.81 7.05
C GLU A 165 2.36 -44.93 7.54
N GLY A 166 2.66 -43.63 7.76
CA GLY A 166 1.69 -42.59 8.13
C GLY A 166 1.37 -42.47 9.62
N TYR A 167 1.55 -43.55 10.43
CA TYR A 167 1.38 -43.49 11.88
C TYR A 167 2.09 -44.64 12.59
N ASP A 168 2.52 -44.40 13.83
CA ASP A 168 3.12 -45.43 14.71
C ASP A 168 2.09 -46.04 15.66
N PRO A 169 1.56 -47.27 15.44
CA PRO A 169 0.60 -47.94 16.35
C PRO A 169 1.15 -48.19 17.75
N GLN A 170 2.46 -48.48 17.86
CA GLN A 170 3.11 -48.72 19.15
C GLN A 170 3.36 -47.42 19.90
N GLY A 171 3.70 -46.34 19.22
CA GLY A 171 3.82 -45.00 19.81
C GLY A 171 2.52 -44.46 20.35
N VAL A 172 1.41 -44.65 19.61
CA VAL A 172 0.05 -44.34 20.07
C VAL A 172 -0.31 -45.16 21.31
N ALA A 173 -0.03 -46.46 21.31
CA ALA A 173 -0.31 -47.32 22.47
C ALA A 173 0.52 -46.92 23.69
N ARG A 174 1.77 -46.61 23.52
CA ARG A 174 2.71 -46.14 24.56
C ARG A 174 2.23 -44.82 25.18
N SER A 175 1.93 -43.82 24.35
CA SER A 175 1.40 -42.52 24.79
C SER A 175 0.09 -42.65 25.58
N ALA A 176 -0.80 -43.56 25.18
CA ALA A 176 -2.05 -43.80 25.87
C ALA A 176 -1.85 -44.44 27.28
N VAL A 177 -0.80 -45.23 27.48
CA VAL A 177 -0.48 -45.88 28.75
C VAL A 177 0.36 -44.99 29.67
N SER A 178 1.38 -44.32 29.15
CA SER A 178 2.30 -43.49 29.94
C SER A 178 1.76 -42.10 30.26
N GLY A 179 0.84 -41.59 29.43
CA GLY A 179 0.38 -40.21 29.50
C GLY A 179 1.45 -39.20 29.06
N GLU A 180 2.62 -39.65 28.63
CA GLU A 180 3.74 -38.87 28.18
C GLU A 180 3.79 -38.87 26.63
N GLY A 181 3.84 -37.68 26.05
CA GLY A 181 3.96 -37.46 24.62
C GLY A 181 2.64 -37.35 23.88
N GLY A 182 2.64 -36.68 22.74
CA GLY A 182 1.47 -36.33 21.95
C GLY A 182 1.00 -37.40 20.97
N GLY A 183 1.34 -38.61 20.97
CA GLY A 183 0.79 -39.73 20.15
C GLY A 183 0.65 -39.48 18.62
N SER A 184 1.01 -38.33 18.11
CA SER A 184 0.97 -37.95 16.68
C SER A 184 2.38 -37.90 16.12
N GLY A 185 2.66 -38.71 15.10
CA GLY A 185 3.93 -38.73 14.40
C GLY A 185 4.15 -37.48 13.54
N ILE A 186 5.38 -37.38 12.98
CA ILE A 186 5.84 -36.25 12.15
C ILE A 186 4.88 -36.03 10.97
N THR A 187 4.51 -37.07 10.24
CA THR A 187 3.61 -36.95 9.09
C THR A 187 2.22 -36.44 9.46
N GLN A 188 1.70 -36.87 10.62
CA GLN A 188 0.41 -36.38 11.09
C GLN A 188 0.47 -34.88 11.47
N GLN A 189 1.57 -34.42 12.08
CA GLN A 189 1.79 -33.02 12.40
C GLN A 189 1.94 -32.19 11.14
N LEU A 190 2.72 -32.67 10.14
CA LEU A 190 2.84 -32.02 8.84
C LEU A 190 1.50 -31.84 8.15
N VAL A 191 0.75 -32.90 8.00
CA VAL A 191 -0.60 -32.85 7.36
C VAL A 191 -1.55 -31.89 8.07
N LYS A 192 -1.51 -31.84 9.41
CA LYS A 192 -2.28 -30.84 10.17
C LYS A 192 -1.88 -29.40 9.78
N ASN A 193 -0.59 -29.13 9.70
CA ASN A 193 -0.06 -27.81 9.36
C ASN A 193 -0.42 -27.45 7.89
N LEU A 194 -0.21 -28.34 6.94
CA LEU A 194 -0.57 -28.12 5.53
C LEU A 194 -2.08 -27.84 5.37
N ARG A 195 -2.94 -28.55 6.11
CA ARG A 195 -4.38 -28.27 6.14
C ARG A 195 -4.73 -26.92 6.75
N TYR A 196 -3.97 -26.45 7.73
CA TYR A 196 -4.13 -25.13 8.31
C TYR A 196 -3.77 -24.04 7.27
N TYR A 197 -2.66 -24.21 6.54
CA TYR A 197 -2.23 -23.25 5.52
C TYR A 197 -3.12 -23.25 4.27
N SER A 198 -3.63 -24.41 3.87
CA SER A 198 -4.57 -24.52 2.73
C SER A 198 -5.99 -24.07 3.04
N ALA A 199 -6.32 -23.80 4.32
CA ALA A 199 -7.65 -23.35 4.70
C ALA A 199 -7.92 -21.92 4.21
N GLN A 200 -9.01 -21.77 3.44
CA GLN A 200 -9.40 -20.51 2.82
C GLN A 200 -10.19 -19.56 3.73
N SER A 201 -10.50 -19.99 4.97
CA SER A 201 -11.26 -19.20 5.93
C SER A 201 -10.80 -19.47 7.35
N ASP A 202 -11.08 -18.55 8.28
CA ASP A 202 -10.80 -18.72 9.70
C ASP A 202 -11.54 -19.91 10.32
N GLU A 203 -12.72 -20.23 9.80
CA GLU A 203 -13.44 -21.45 10.18
C GLU A 203 -12.64 -22.70 9.77
N GLY A 204 -12.10 -22.75 8.56
CA GLY A 204 -11.26 -23.84 8.09
C GLY A 204 -9.96 -23.96 8.88
N LYS A 205 -9.31 -22.86 9.23
CA LYS A 205 -8.13 -22.84 10.11
C LYS A 205 -8.47 -23.35 11.52
N SER A 206 -9.63 -22.95 12.05
CA SER A 206 -10.13 -23.42 13.33
C SER A 206 -10.48 -24.93 13.32
N GLU A 207 -11.05 -25.43 12.23
CA GLU A 207 -11.31 -26.87 12.05
C GLU A 207 -10.01 -27.67 11.95
N ALA A 208 -9.00 -27.17 11.24
CA ALA A 208 -7.69 -27.81 11.10
C ALA A 208 -6.95 -27.94 12.46
N THR A 209 -7.24 -27.07 13.42
CA THR A 209 -6.61 -27.06 14.74
C THR A 209 -7.53 -27.54 15.88
N ALA A 210 -8.80 -27.78 15.63
CA ALA A 210 -9.80 -28.17 16.64
C ALA A 210 -9.40 -29.44 17.41
N ALA A 211 -9.54 -29.44 18.73
CA ALA A 211 -9.23 -30.60 19.58
C ALA A 211 -10.33 -31.66 19.53
N THR A 212 -10.63 -32.20 18.35
CA THR A 212 -11.70 -33.19 18.13
C THR A 212 -11.17 -34.54 17.65
N LEU A 213 -11.89 -35.62 18.00
CA LEU A 213 -11.59 -36.98 17.53
C LEU A 213 -11.77 -37.05 15.98
N ALA A 214 -12.78 -36.39 15.45
CA ALA A 214 -13.06 -36.41 14.01
C ALA A 214 -11.85 -35.83 13.21
N ARG A 215 -11.29 -34.70 13.67
CA ARG A 215 -10.07 -34.15 13.09
C ARG A 215 -8.93 -35.17 13.12
N LYS A 216 -8.68 -35.81 14.26
CA LYS A 216 -7.61 -36.83 14.40
C LYS A 216 -7.75 -38.00 13.44
N VAL A 217 -8.98 -38.46 13.18
CA VAL A 217 -9.24 -39.52 12.19
C VAL A 217 -8.93 -39.03 10.76
N VAL A 218 -9.30 -37.80 10.43
CA VAL A 218 -8.97 -37.18 9.13
C VAL A 218 -7.48 -37.02 8.97
N GLU A 219 -6.77 -36.52 10.00
CA GLU A 219 -5.30 -36.38 9.99
C GLU A 219 -4.59 -37.73 9.79
N LEU A 220 -5.06 -38.76 10.49
CA LEU A 220 -4.52 -40.13 10.36
C LEU A 220 -4.63 -40.64 8.92
N LYS A 221 -5.83 -40.52 8.34
CA LYS A 221 -6.05 -40.91 6.95
C LYS A 221 -5.19 -40.12 5.99
N ALA A 222 -5.18 -38.81 6.12
CA ALA A 222 -4.39 -37.96 5.26
C ALA A 222 -2.87 -38.25 5.37
N ALA A 223 -2.37 -38.56 6.58
CA ALA A 223 -0.97 -38.94 6.77
C ALA A 223 -0.60 -40.25 6.05
N VAL A 224 -1.49 -41.27 6.14
CA VAL A 224 -1.31 -42.54 5.41
C VAL A 224 -1.35 -42.35 3.90
N GLU A 225 -2.23 -41.49 3.38
CA GLU A 225 -2.29 -41.23 1.93
C GLU A 225 -1.12 -40.34 1.46
N TYR A 226 -0.63 -39.43 2.31
CA TYR A 226 0.51 -38.59 2.02
C TYR A 226 1.81 -39.39 1.91
N GLU A 227 2.05 -40.35 2.81
CA GLU A 227 3.22 -41.25 2.77
C GLU A 227 3.23 -42.24 1.59
N LYS A 228 2.09 -42.46 0.93
CA LYS A 228 2.05 -43.24 -0.33
C LYS A 228 2.60 -42.45 -1.52
N GLN A 229 2.57 -41.13 -1.43
CA GLN A 229 2.94 -40.26 -2.53
C GLN A 229 4.30 -39.60 -2.33
N HIS A 230 4.79 -39.53 -1.09
CA HIS A 230 6.02 -38.84 -0.72
C HIS A 230 6.95 -39.77 0.07
N SER A 231 8.23 -39.71 -0.21
CA SER A 231 9.26 -40.42 0.57
C SER A 231 9.41 -39.84 1.97
N LYS A 232 9.95 -40.61 2.89
CA LYS A 232 10.25 -40.15 4.26
C LYS A 232 11.16 -38.92 4.30
N SER A 233 12.12 -38.83 3.39
CA SER A 233 13.02 -37.67 3.29
C SER A 233 12.30 -36.44 2.81
N GLU A 234 11.41 -36.53 1.85
CA GLU A 234 10.54 -35.42 1.41
C GLU A 234 9.60 -34.97 2.53
N ILE A 235 9.01 -35.90 3.28
CA ILE A 235 8.13 -35.58 4.42
C ILE A 235 8.91 -34.86 5.52
N LEU A 236 10.10 -35.33 5.84
CA LEU A 236 10.94 -34.71 6.88
C LEU A 236 11.40 -33.32 6.47
N LEU A 237 11.80 -33.14 5.20
CA LEU A 237 12.13 -31.83 4.64
C LEU A 237 10.92 -30.88 4.68
N ALA A 238 9.75 -31.34 4.21
CA ALA A 238 8.51 -30.54 4.24
C ALA A 238 8.14 -30.14 5.68
N TYR A 239 8.38 -31.01 6.66
CA TYR A 239 8.19 -30.69 8.06
C TYR A 239 9.11 -29.57 8.52
N PHE A 240 10.42 -29.67 8.24
CA PHE A 240 11.39 -28.63 8.57
C PHE A 240 11.11 -27.29 7.87
N ASN A 241 10.56 -27.32 6.68
CA ASN A 241 10.15 -26.12 5.96
C ASN A 241 8.84 -25.50 6.47
N THR A 242 8.01 -26.27 7.22
CA THR A 242 6.64 -25.85 7.54
C THR A 242 6.43 -25.41 8.99
N VAL A 243 7.14 -25.99 9.96
CA VAL A 243 6.86 -25.76 11.38
C VAL A 243 7.46 -24.49 11.93
N ALA A 244 6.86 -23.95 12.99
CA ALA A 244 7.37 -22.81 13.75
C ALA A 244 8.40 -23.24 14.78
N PHE A 245 9.48 -22.46 14.93
CA PHE A 245 10.61 -22.71 15.83
C PHE A 245 10.79 -21.55 16.80
N GLY A 246 10.09 -21.55 17.92
CA GLY A 246 10.37 -20.78 19.14
C GLY A 246 10.55 -19.28 19.01
N GLY A 247 9.98 -18.64 18.00
CA GLY A 247 10.02 -17.19 17.81
C GLY A 247 8.77 -16.64 17.15
N PRO A 248 8.44 -15.37 17.35
CA PRO A 248 7.38 -14.73 16.61
C PRO A 248 7.64 -14.82 15.12
N SER A 249 6.67 -15.28 14.37
CA SER A 249 6.74 -15.38 12.90
C SER A 249 7.97 -16.11 12.34
N THR A 250 8.64 -16.98 13.14
CA THR A 250 9.81 -17.74 12.72
C THR A 250 9.40 -19.15 12.34
N TYR A 251 9.33 -19.39 11.05
CA TYR A 251 8.96 -20.66 10.45
C TYR A 251 10.12 -21.18 9.59
N SER A 252 10.20 -22.48 9.40
CA SER A 252 11.30 -23.23 8.81
C SER A 252 12.58 -23.27 9.67
N ILE A 253 13.28 -24.37 9.56
CA ILE A 253 14.54 -24.58 10.29
C ILE A 253 15.64 -23.63 9.82
N GLN A 254 15.67 -23.29 8.53
CA GLN A 254 16.65 -22.37 7.95
C GLN A 254 16.49 -20.96 8.53
N SER A 255 15.28 -20.44 8.51
CA SER A 255 15.01 -19.12 9.09
C SER A 255 15.31 -19.08 10.59
N ALA A 256 15.01 -20.17 11.32
CA ALA A 256 15.26 -20.25 12.74
C ALA A 256 16.77 -20.35 13.06
N ALA A 257 17.53 -21.14 12.29
CA ALA A 257 18.97 -21.25 12.44
C ALA A 257 19.66 -19.89 12.27
N ARG A 258 19.25 -19.16 11.23
CA ARG A 258 19.78 -17.81 10.99
C ARG A 258 19.34 -16.78 12.04
N ALA A 259 18.07 -16.81 12.42
CA ALA A 259 17.51 -15.85 13.37
C ALA A 259 18.12 -16.00 14.78
N PHE A 260 18.29 -17.23 15.27
CA PHE A 260 18.72 -17.47 16.65
C PHE A 260 20.21 -17.71 16.79
N PHE A 261 20.88 -18.19 15.74
CA PHE A 261 22.30 -18.59 15.84
C PHE A 261 23.19 -17.95 14.75
N GLY A 262 22.63 -17.31 13.72
CA GLY A 262 23.39 -16.70 12.63
C GLY A 262 24.10 -17.71 11.73
N VAL A 263 23.63 -18.98 11.69
CA VAL A 263 24.22 -20.07 10.88
C VAL A 263 23.18 -20.65 9.93
N ASP A 264 23.61 -21.37 8.92
CA ASP A 264 22.71 -22.15 8.07
C ASP A 264 22.22 -23.41 8.79
N ALA A 265 21.06 -23.93 8.37
CA ALA A 265 20.46 -25.12 8.97
C ALA A 265 21.37 -26.37 8.87
N SER A 266 22.24 -26.44 7.86
CA SER A 266 23.28 -27.48 7.70
C SER A 266 24.34 -27.44 8.78
N ASP A 267 24.61 -26.27 9.35
CA ASP A 267 25.73 -26.04 10.28
C ASP A 267 25.27 -26.04 11.76
N LEU A 268 24.03 -26.38 12.03
CA LEU A 268 23.47 -26.47 13.39
C LEU A 268 24.23 -27.55 14.20
N SER A 269 24.77 -27.19 15.35
CA SER A 269 25.31 -28.12 16.33
C SER A 269 24.23 -28.92 17.04
N ALA A 270 24.57 -30.00 17.74
CA ALA A 270 23.64 -30.84 18.49
C ALA A 270 22.82 -30.01 19.54
N GLY A 271 23.48 -29.05 20.22
CA GLY A 271 22.83 -28.20 21.21
C GLY A 271 21.86 -27.18 20.58
N GLN A 272 22.28 -26.57 19.45
CA GLN A 272 21.43 -25.64 18.68
C GLN A 272 20.22 -26.37 18.09
N ALA A 273 20.46 -27.54 17.48
CA ALA A 273 19.38 -28.39 16.97
C ALA A 273 18.38 -28.78 18.06
N ALA A 274 18.87 -29.15 19.24
CA ALA A 274 18.02 -29.50 20.38
C ALA A 274 17.16 -28.30 20.88
N LEU A 275 17.70 -27.09 20.87
CA LEU A 275 16.95 -25.86 21.20
C LEU A 275 15.80 -25.64 20.22
N LEU A 276 16.08 -25.69 18.91
CA LEU A 276 15.06 -25.51 17.88
C LEU A 276 14.00 -26.59 17.94
N VAL A 277 14.39 -27.87 17.92
CA VAL A 277 13.48 -29.01 17.95
C VAL A 277 12.67 -29.04 19.25
N GLY A 278 13.30 -28.70 20.38
CA GLY A 278 12.57 -28.61 21.66
C GLY A 278 11.44 -27.61 21.66
N SER A 279 11.58 -26.54 20.88
CA SER A 279 10.59 -25.47 20.79
C SER A 279 9.35 -25.83 19.97
N VAL A 280 9.43 -26.79 19.05
CA VAL A 280 8.36 -27.16 18.11
C VAL A 280 7.07 -27.59 18.81
N GLN A 281 7.18 -28.21 19.98
CA GLN A 281 5.99 -28.66 20.73
C GLN A 281 5.03 -27.52 21.10
N ASN A 282 5.57 -26.36 21.46
CA ASN A 282 4.81 -25.14 21.77
C ASN A 282 5.67 -23.89 21.53
N PRO A 283 5.75 -23.40 20.30
CA PRO A 283 6.65 -22.31 19.92
C PRO A 283 6.42 -21.03 20.73
N SER A 284 5.18 -20.74 21.11
CA SER A 284 4.86 -19.57 21.93
C SER A 284 5.33 -19.69 23.38
N LEU A 285 5.29 -20.90 23.96
CA LEU A 285 5.79 -21.16 25.32
C LEU A 285 7.31 -21.13 25.40
N TYR A 286 7.95 -21.69 24.38
CA TYR A 286 9.41 -21.78 24.25
C TYR A 286 9.97 -20.66 23.37
N ASN A 287 9.41 -19.45 23.51
CA ASN A 287 9.84 -18.30 22.73
C ASN A 287 11.27 -17.88 23.12
N MET A 288 12.21 -18.22 22.27
CA MET A 288 13.65 -17.97 22.46
C MET A 288 14.05 -16.47 22.35
N SER A 289 13.10 -15.60 22.03
CA SER A 289 13.34 -14.14 22.03
C SER A 289 13.02 -13.47 23.37
N THR A 290 12.49 -14.22 24.34
CA THR A 290 12.18 -13.70 25.69
C THR A 290 12.96 -14.48 26.73
N GLU A 291 13.33 -13.84 27.86
CA GLU A 291 14.10 -14.46 28.94
C GLU A 291 13.41 -15.72 29.47
N ASP A 292 12.13 -15.58 29.84
CA ASP A 292 11.33 -16.70 30.33
C ASP A 292 11.15 -17.85 29.33
N GLY A 293 11.00 -17.51 28.05
CA GLY A 293 10.83 -18.49 27.00
C GLY A 293 12.12 -19.21 26.69
N ALA A 294 13.26 -18.48 26.65
CA ALA A 294 14.59 -19.03 26.45
C ALA A 294 14.99 -20.00 27.59
N GLU A 295 14.65 -19.67 28.85
CA GLU A 295 14.90 -20.60 29.98
C GLU A 295 14.13 -21.90 29.79
N ARG A 296 12.85 -21.83 29.48
CA ARG A 296 12.03 -23.03 29.19
C ARG A 296 12.56 -23.81 27.97
N ALA A 297 13.03 -23.10 26.93
CA ALA A 297 13.64 -23.73 25.76
C ALA A 297 14.93 -24.48 26.13
N ARG A 298 15.79 -23.91 26.97
CA ARG A 298 16.99 -24.59 27.50
C ARG A 298 16.62 -25.86 28.28
N GLU A 299 15.64 -25.79 29.19
CA GLU A 299 15.15 -26.95 29.92
C GLU A 299 14.63 -28.04 28.98
N ARG A 300 13.85 -27.65 27.98
CA ARG A 300 13.28 -28.59 26.99
C ARG A 300 14.38 -29.20 26.11
N ALA A 301 15.36 -28.40 25.67
CA ALA A 301 16.49 -28.86 24.86
C ALA A 301 17.34 -29.92 25.60
N ARG A 302 17.57 -29.75 26.90
CA ARG A 302 18.26 -30.81 27.71
C ARG A 302 17.50 -32.12 27.69
N LEU A 303 16.17 -32.11 27.68
CA LEU A 303 15.35 -33.33 27.56
C LEU A 303 15.50 -33.96 26.17
N VAL A 304 15.62 -33.15 25.10
CA VAL A 304 15.88 -33.62 23.73
C VAL A 304 17.24 -34.33 23.68
N VAL A 305 18.32 -33.68 24.12
CA VAL A 305 19.67 -34.27 24.14
C VAL A 305 19.69 -35.54 24.98
N GLY A 306 19.08 -35.53 26.16
CA GLY A 306 18.98 -36.72 27.01
C GLY A 306 18.19 -37.87 26.34
N ARG A 307 17.27 -37.57 25.42
CA ARG A 307 16.57 -38.59 24.64
C ARG A 307 17.48 -39.17 23.55
N MET A 308 18.21 -38.34 22.81
CA MET A 308 19.18 -38.71 21.80
C MET A 308 20.26 -39.65 22.42
N LYS A 309 20.75 -39.30 23.62
CA LYS A 309 21.71 -40.14 24.37
C LYS A 309 21.13 -41.51 24.71
N ARG A 310 19.90 -41.56 25.24
CA ARG A 310 19.24 -42.83 25.59
C ARG A 310 19.03 -43.76 24.38
N LEU A 311 18.90 -43.18 23.19
CA LEU A 311 18.80 -43.93 21.93
C LEU A 311 20.14 -44.27 21.31
N GLY A 312 21.23 -43.76 21.86
CA GLY A 312 22.59 -44.05 21.41
C GLY A 312 23.06 -43.19 20.25
N HIS A 313 22.39 -42.12 19.93
CA HIS A 313 22.73 -41.24 18.83
C HIS A 313 23.72 -40.12 19.24
N VAL A 314 23.98 -39.99 20.55
CA VAL A 314 24.88 -38.97 21.11
C VAL A 314 25.79 -39.66 22.13
N THR A 315 27.11 -39.48 22.01
CA THR A 315 28.13 -39.92 22.99
C THR A 315 28.06 -39.04 24.24
N GLU A 316 28.76 -39.44 25.31
CA GLU A 316 28.86 -38.65 26.54
C GLU A 316 29.55 -37.29 26.31
N GLU A 317 30.58 -37.26 25.48
CA GLU A 317 31.29 -36.06 25.09
C GLU A 317 30.42 -35.10 24.30
N GLN A 318 29.71 -35.62 23.28
CA GLN A 318 28.74 -34.85 22.48
C GLN A 318 27.57 -34.32 23.30
N GLU A 319 27.07 -35.09 24.28
CA GLU A 319 26.06 -34.61 25.23
C GLU A 319 26.60 -33.45 26.04
N SER A 320 27.79 -33.53 26.58
CA SER A 320 28.43 -32.46 27.36
C SER A 320 28.56 -31.16 26.55
N ASP A 321 29.01 -31.29 25.30
CA ASP A 321 29.16 -30.15 24.39
C ASP A 321 27.80 -29.54 24.03
N ALA A 322 26.81 -30.39 23.78
CA ALA A 322 25.41 -29.93 23.50
C ALA A 322 24.81 -29.19 24.71
N ILE A 323 24.99 -29.72 25.93
CA ILE A 323 24.54 -29.09 27.16
C ILE A 323 25.24 -27.74 27.38
N SER A 324 26.56 -27.67 27.14
CA SER A 324 27.34 -26.42 27.23
C SER A 324 26.78 -25.36 26.25
N THR A 325 26.44 -25.76 25.01
CA THR A 325 25.83 -24.90 24.01
C THR A 325 24.45 -24.41 24.47
N ILE A 326 23.63 -25.30 25.03
CA ILE A 326 22.31 -24.98 25.54
C ILE A 326 22.39 -24.00 26.71
N ASP A 327 23.31 -24.23 27.64
CA ASP A 327 23.46 -23.38 28.83
C ASP A 327 23.98 -21.97 28.47
N GLY A 328 24.84 -21.91 27.45
CA GLY A 328 25.34 -20.64 26.91
C GLY A 328 24.36 -19.83 26.05
N PHE A 329 23.20 -20.40 25.69
CA PHE A 329 22.23 -19.69 24.88
C PHE A 329 21.59 -18.53 25.66
N THR A 330 21.65 -17.34 25.12
CA THR A 330 20.97 -16.13 25.62
C THR A 330 19.83 -15.75 24.68
N PRO A 331 18.74 -15.14 25.21
CA PRO A 331 17.66 -14.66 24.36
C PRO A 331 18.22 -13.76 23.25
N VAL A 332 17.89 -14.07 22.04
CA VAL A 332 18.11 -13.16 20.94
C VAL A 332 16.88 -12.28 20.93
N GLU A 333 17.04 -11.01 21.34
CA GLU A 333 16.03 -10.04 20.95
C GLU A 333 15.84 -10.31 19.47
N SER A 334 14.65 -10.78 19.12
CA SER A 334 14.25 -10.76 17.73
C SER A 334 14.34 -9.30 17.34
N GLY A 335 15.57 -8.90 17.09
CA GLY A 335 15.85 -7.66 16.38
C GLY A 335 15.02 -7.83 15.19
N GLY A 336 13.82 -7.38 15.29
CA GLY A 336 12.85 -7.65 14.30
C GLY A 336 13.53 -7.68 12.95
N ALA A 337 13.91 -8.88 12.56
CA ALA A 337 13.80 -9.19 11.18
C ALA A 337 12.28 -9.17 10.98
N ALA A 338 11.67 -8.03 11.30
CA ALA A 338 10.38 -7.67 10.86
C ALA A 338 10.55 -7.65 9.36
N GLY A 339 10.20 -8.75 8.73
CA GLY A 339 9.91 -8.74 7.34
C GLY A 339 8.94 -7.62 7.11
N GLY A 340 9.07 -6.97 6.02
CA GLY A 340 8.20 -5.86 5.73
C GLY A 340 8.94 -4.57 5.44
N CYS A 341 8.15 -3.55 5.21
CA CYS A 341 8.69 -2.30 4.71
C CYS A 341 9.62 -1.57 5.67
N ALA A 342 9.50 -1.79 6.99
CA ALA A 342 10.35 -1.13 7.98
C ALA A 342 11.84 -1.48 7.86
N SER A 343 12.18 -2.68 7.36
CA SER A 343 13.55 -3.12 7.11
C SER A 343 14.06 -2.81 5.70
N SER A 344 13.21 -2.26 4.85
CA SER A 344 13.57 -1.87 3.49
C SER A 344 14.51 -0.67 3.47
N LYS A 345 15.40 -0.61 2.48
CA LYS A 345 16.14 0.62 2.17
C LYS A 345 15.19 1.76 1.74
N TYR A 346 14.05 1.43 1.15
CA TYR A 346 13.04 2.39 0.68
C TYR A 346 11.69 2.13 1.36
N PRO A 347 11.58 2.35 2.68
CA PRO A 347 10.43 1.88 3.47
C PRO A 347 9.12 2.55 3.07
N PHE A 348 9.14 3.84 2.74
CA PHE A 348 7.96 4.56 2.26
C PHE A 348 7.47 4.05 0.89
N TYR A 349 8.41 3.68 0.00
CA TYR A 349 8.04 3.11 -1.29
C TYR A 349 7.50 1.69 -1.16
N CYS A 350 8.13 0.88 -0.32
CA CYS A 350 7.64 -0.45 0.01
C CYS A 350 6.21 -0.39 0.59
N ASP A 351 5.94 0.51 1.54
CA ASP A 351 4.61 0.73 2.09
C ASP A 351 3.60 1.18 1.02
N TYR A 352 4.04 1.99 0.04
CA TYR A 352 3.22 2.35 -1.11
C TYR A 352 2.88 1.13 -1.98
N VAL A 353 3.86 0.25 -2.27
CA VAL A 353 3.64 -1.00 -3.03
C VAL A 353 2.60 -1.88 -2.33
N VAL A 354 2.74 -2.08 -1.02
CA VAL A 354 1.78 -2.87 -0.22
C VAL A 354 0.39 -2.24 -0.26
N LYS A 355 0.27 -0.94 0.00
CA LYS A 355 -1.01 -0.21 -0.05
C LYS A 355 -1.65 -0.24 -1.44
N TYR A 356 -0.83 -0.16 -2.49
CA TYR A 356 -1.32 -0.25 -3.87
C TYR A 356 -1.93 -1.62 -4.17
N ILE A 357 -1.25 -2.71 -3.81
CA ILE A 357 -1.78 -4.07 -4.01
C ILE A 357 -3.05 -4.27 -3.18
N LEU A 358 -3.06 -3.86 -1.91
CA LEU A 358 -4.24 -3.95 -1.05
C LEU A 358 -5.41 -3.09 -1.53
N GLY A 359 -5.14 -1.95 -2.16
CA GLY A 359 -6.15 -1.04 -2.69
C GLY A 359 -6.69 -1.39 -4.08
N SER A 360 -5.94 -2.16 -4.89
CA SER A 360 -6.29 -2.40 -6.29
C SER A 360 -7.09 -3.68 -6.49
N PRO A 361 -8.32 -3.59 -7.05
CA PRO A 361 -9.14 -4.75 -7.40
C PRO A 361 -8.48 -5.69 -8.42
N ARG A 362 -7.40 -5.27 -9.08
CA ARG A 362 -6.59 -6.10 -9.98
C ARG A 362 -6.04 -7.34 -9.28
N TYR A 363 -5.75 -7.26 -7.98
CA TYR A 363 -5.07 -8.32 -7.22
C TYR A 363 -6.02 -9.17 -6.35
N GLY A 364 -7.31 -8.95 -6.43
CA GLY A 364 -8.33 -9.70 -5.71
C GLY A 364 -9.65 -8.96 -5.66
N GLU A 365 -10.77 -9.70 -5.73
CA GLU A 365 -12.11 -9.11 -5.75
C GLU A 365 -12.43 -8.41 -4.42
N THR A 366 -12.10 -9.05 -3.30
CA THR A 366 -12.30 -8.50 -1.95
C THR A 366 -11.00 -8.01 -1.32
N ALA A 367 -11.10 -7.23 -0.25
CA ALA A 367 -9.95 -6.85 0.57
C ALA A 367 -9.25 -8.07 1.16
N ASP A 368 -10.03 -9.06 1.62
CA ASP A 368 -9.51 -10.31 2.20
C ASP A 368 -8.70 -11.12 1.18
N ASP A 369 -9.11 -11.14 -0.10
CA ASP A 369 -8.36 -11.81 -1.16
C ASP A 369 -6.98 -11.17 -1.37
N ARG A 370 -6.91 -9.84 -1.33
CA ARG A 370 -5.67 -9.08 -1.51
C ARG A 370 -4.74 -9.19 -0.29
N GLU A 371 -5.29 -9.17 0.92
CA GLU A 371 -4.53 -9.45 2.14
C GLU A 371 -3.97 -10.88 2.10
N ARG A 372 -4.79 -11.83 1.68
CA ARG A 372 -4.37 -13.23 1.54
C ARG A 372 -3.27 -13.39 0.50
N LEU A 373 -3.36 -12.74 -0.66
CA LEU A 373 -2.32 -12.78 -1.69
C LEU A 373 -0.95 -12.38 -1.12
N LEU A 374 -0.91 -11.31 -0.33
CA LEU A 374 0.33 -10.84 0.29
C LEU A 374 0.78 -11.74 1.45
N SER A 375 -0.15 -12.28 2.25
CA SER A 375 0.19 -13.11 3.42
C SER A 375 0.64 -14.52 3.05
N VAL A 376 0.07 -15.12 2.02
CA VAL A 376 0.57 -16.38 1.45
C VAL A 376 1.95 -16.16 0.84
N GLY A 377 2.18 -15.01 0.24
CA GLY A 377 3.50 -14.60 -0.23
C GLY A 377 4.03 -15.40 -1.41
N GLY A 378 5.35 -15.55 -1.47
CA GLY A 378 6.05 -16.19 -2.58
C GLY A 378 6.02 -15.35 -3.86
N LEU A 379 5.66 -14.08 -3.73
CA LEU A 379 5.53 -13.18 -4.87
C LEU A 379 6.87 -12.56 -5.24
N THR A 380 7.07 -12.37 -6.54
CA THR A 380 8.08 -11.47 -7.05
C THR A 380 7.36 -10.23 -7.59
N ILE A 381 7.48 -9.13 -6.86
CA ILE A 381 6.84 -7.85 -7.16
C ILE A 381 7.88 -6.95 -7.80
N LYS A 382 7.85 -6.83 -9.12
CA LYS A 382 8.72 -5.93 -9.86
C LYS A 382 8.12 -4.54 -9.89
N THR A 383 8.91 -3.52 -9.54
CA THR A 383 8.46 -2.14 -9.42
C THR A 383 9.10 -1.22 -10.45
N PHE A 384 8.60 0.01 -10.54
CA PHE A 384 9.18 1.06 -11.35
C PHE A 384 10.31 1.81 -10.66
N LEU A 385 10.58 1.58 -9.35
CA LEU A 385 11.54 2.35 -8.60
C LEU A 385 12.92 2.38 -9.27
N ASP A 386 13.39 3.58 -9.54
CA ASP A 386 14.78 3.86 -9.89
C ASP A 386 15.53 4.15 -8.59
N SER A 387 16.22 3.14 -8.10
CA SER A 387 16.95 3.22 -6.83
C SER A 387 18.02 4.32 -6.86
N ALA A 388 18.73 4.48 -7.97
CA ALA A 388 19.82 5.46 -8.09
C ALA A 388 19.26 6.89 -8.16
N ALA A 389 18.18 7.11 -8.91
CA ALA A 389 17.54 8.42 -8.98
C ALA A 389 16.90 8.79 -7.63
N THR A 390 16.27 7.84 -6.96
CA THR A 390 15.68 8.05 -5.62
C THR A 390 16.76 8.38 -4.58
N ASP A 391 17.89 7.66 -4.57
CA ASP A 391 19.03 7.95 -3.69
C ASP A 391 19.58 9.35 -3.91
N ALA A 392 19.70 9.81 -5.16
CA ALA A 392 20.18 11.15 -5.49
C ALA A 392 19.25 12.25 -4.93
N VAL A 393 17.93 12.03 -5.03
CA VAL A 393 16.94 12.97 -4.49
C VAL A 393 16.98 12.93 -2.96
N GLU A 394 16.89 11.76 -2.36
CA GLU A 394 16.82 11.62 -0.90
C GLU A 394 18.08 12.17 -0.21
N ALA A 395 19.26 11.88 -0.73
CA ALA A 395 20.51 12.40 -0.21
C ALA A 395 20.53 13.94 -0.21
N GLN A 396 20.03 14.56 -1.29
CA GLN A 396 19.98 16.02 -1.38
C GLN A 396 18.92 16.61 -0.43
N LEU A 397 17.73 15.98 -0.34
CA LEU A 397 16.68 16.44 0.58
C LEU A 397 17.16 16.37 2.04
N ARG A 398 17.84 15.30 2.42
CA ARG A 398 18.42 15.12 3.76
C ARG A 398 19.53 16.15 4.03
N ALA A 399 20.36 16.43 3.04
CA ALA A 399 21.40 17.46 3.16
C ALA A 399 20.82 18.88 3.30
N ASP A 400 19.75 19.18 2.57
CA ASP A 400 19.15 20.52 2.53
C ASP A 400 18.22 20.79 3.72
N PHE A 401 17.45 19.79 4.18
CA PHE A 401 16.40 19.96 5.17
C PHE A 401 16.64 19.16 6.47
N GLY A 402 17.60 18.23 6.49
CA GLY A 402 17.77 17.30 7.62
C GLY A 402 16.62 16.30 7.75
N THR A 403 16.74 15.37 8.69
CA THR A 403 15.72 14.32 8.96
C THR A 403 14.77 14.69 10.10
N THR A 404 15.21 15.57 11.01
CA THR A 404 14.47 15.99 12.22
C THR A 404 13.86 17.38 12.12
N ASN A 405 13.95 18.02 10.96
CA ASN A 405 13.39 19.34 10.70
C ASN A 405 11.86 19.34 10.90
N ARG A 406 11.29 20.48 11.25
CA ARG A 406 9.84 20.68 11.32
C ARG A 406 9.16 20.34 9.98
N VAL A 407 9.80 20.70 8.85
CA VAL A 407 9.21 20.45 7.52
C VAL A 407 9.59 19.10 6.95
N ALA A 408 8.64 18.47 6.27
CA ALA A 408 8.85 17.30 5.44
C ALA A 408 8.82 17.69 3.94
N VAL A 409 9.58 16.95 3.14
CA VAL A 409 9.74 17.22 1.70
C VAL A 409 9.55 15.94 0.90
N PRO A 410 8.31 15.43 0.78
CA PRO A 410 8.04 14.36 -0.15
C PRO A 410 8.27 14.81 -1.60
N THR A 411 9.00 13.98 -2.35
CA THR A 411 9.31 14.19 -3.77
C THR A 411 9.02 12.91 -4.53
N VAL A 412 8.19 13.02 -5.56
CA VAL A 412 7.74 11.90 -6.39
C VAL A 412 8.06 12.16 -7.85
N GLY A 413 8.59 11.16 -8.54
CA GLY A 413 8.79 11.16 -9.98
C GLY A 413 7.98 10.08 -10.66
N VAL A 414 7.33 10.44 -11.78
CA VAL A 414 6.49 9.55 -12.57
C VAL A 414 6.99 9.52 -14.01
N ASP A 415 7.14 8.32 -14.57
CA ASP A 415 7.52 8.10 -15.95
C ASP A 415 6.35 8.43 -16.90
N PRO A 416 6.50 9.43 -17.81
CA PRO A 416 5.42 9.79 -18.72
C PRO A 416 5.00 8.64 -19.64
N GLY A 417 3.71 8.52 -19.88
CA GLY A 417 3.15 7.49 -20.78
C GLY A 417 3.03 6.08 -20.18
N THR A 418 3.55 5.84 -18.98
CA THR A 418 3.36 4.58 -18.24
C THR A 418 2.65 4.76 -16.92
N GLY A 419 2.79 5.93 -16.29
CA GLY A 419 2.34 6.18 -14.91
C GLY A 419 3.23 5.54 -13.84
N GLY A 420 4.36 4.93 -14.24
CA GLY A 420 5.29 4.28 -13.32
C GLY A 420 5.92 5.26 -12.36
N VAL A 421 5.79 5.00 -11.04
CA VAL A 421 6.41 5.83 -10.00
C VAL A 421 7.84 5.40 -9.83
N SER A 422 8.76 6.16 -10.45
CA SER A 422 10.19 5.81 -10.53
C SER A 422 11.06 6.51 -9.49
N VAL A 423 10.64 7.66 -8.97
CA VAL A 423 11.33 8.36 -7.88
C VAL A 423 10.37 8.53 -6.70
N TYR A 424 10.85 8.21 -5.49
CA TYR A 424 10.03 8.28 -4.30
C TYR A 424 10.89 8.55 -3.07
N ALA A 425 11.04 9.81 -2.74
CA ALA A 425 11.98 10.27 -1.74
C ALA A 425 11.33 11.16 -0.67
N VAL A 426 11.82 11.06 0.55
CA VAL A 426 11.40 11.89 1.69
C VAL A 426 12.62 12.19 2.56
N ASN A 427 12.69 13.38 3.12
CA ASN A 427 13.74 13.76 4.09
C ASN A 427 13.49 13.23 5.51
N ARG A 428 12.70 12.17 5.68
CA ARG A 428 12.33 11.57 6.97
C ARG A 428 12.79 10.14 7.05
N ASP A 429 13.07 9.68 8.27
CA ASP A 429 13.22 8.26 8.56
C ASP A 429 11.85 7.62 8.83
N TYR A 430 11.71 6.36 8.45
CA TYR A 430 10.47 5.59 8.64
C TYR A 430 10.49 4.93 10.02
N GLY A 431 9.53 5.26 10.87
CA GLY A 431 9.45 4.69 12.20
C GLY A 431 8.57 5.51 13.15
N SER A 432 8.64 5.19 14.44
CA SER A 432 7.88 5.83 15.51
C SER A 432 8.75 6.63 16.49
N GLY A 433 10.04 6.74 16.21
CA GLY A 433 11.00 7.49 17.02
C GLY A 433 10.87 9.02 16.85
N ALA A 434 11.66 9.76 17.60
CA ALA A 434 11.68 11.22 17.51
C ALA A 434 12.22 11.67 16.14
N GLY A 435 11.42 12.38 15.38
CA GLY A 435 11.76 12.84 14.02
C GLY A 435 11.44 11.83 12.93
N GLU A 436 10.99 10.61 13.27
CA GLU A 436 10.53 9.59 12.35
C GLU A 436 9.03 9.71 12.07
N THR A 437 8.56 9.05 11.04
CA THR A 437 7.14 8.95 10.73
C THR A 437 6.80 7.63 10.01
N MET A 438 5.66 7.06 10.37
CA MET A 438 5.04 5.95 9.62
C MET A 438 3.98 6.44 8.62
N ILE A 439 3.70 7.75 8.60
CA ILE A 439 2.80 8.34 7.61
C ILE A 439 3.53 8.37 6.27
N ASN A 440 2.93 7.77 5.25
CA ASN A 440 3.48 7.78 3.90
C ASN A 440 3.23 9.15 3.25
N LEU A 441 4.14 10.09 3.51
CA LEU A 441 4.01 11.50 3.15
C LEU A 441 3.80 11.74 1.64
N PRO A 442 4.44 11.00 0.71
CA PRO A 442 4.13 11.10 -0.72
C PRO A 442 2.69 10.76 -1.10
N LEU A 443 1.99 9.94 -0.29
CA LEU A 443 0.57 9.63 -0.46
C LEU A 443 -0.34 10.58 0.31
N ASN A 444 0.21 11.37 1.21
CA ASN A 444 -0.57 12.26 2.06
C ASN A 444 -0.95 13.54 1.31
N PRO A 445 -2.24 13.89 1.22
CA PRO A 445 -2.65 15.14 0.58
C PRO A 445 -2.06 16.37 1.27
N ALA A 446 -1.61 17.31 0.46
CA ALA A 446 -1.10 18.61 0.92
C ALA A 446 -1.40 19.69 -0.14
N GLY A 447 -1.36 20.94 0.26
CA GLY A 447 -1.67 22.06 -0.61
C GLY A 447 -0.81 22.09 -1.87
N THR A 448 -1.42 22.34 -3.02
CA THR A 448 -0.73 22.39 -4.33
C THR A 448 -0.31 23.79 -4.71
N GLY A 449 -1.02 24.79 -4.21
CA GLY A 449 -0.79 26.18 -4.56
C GLY A 449 -0.80 26.42 -6.08
N SER A 450 -0.03 27.38 -6.53
CA SER A 450 -0.02 27.83 -7.94
C SER A 450 0.43 26.81 -8.98
N THR A 451 0.89 25.61 -8.59
CA THR A 451 1.13 24.53 -9.57
C THR A 451 -0.17 24.08 -10.22
N PHE A 452 -1.29 24.19 -9.50
CA PHE A 452 -2.63 23.86 -10.00
C PHE A 452 -3.09 24.73 -11.17
N LYS A 453 -2.52 25.93 -11.35
CA LYS A 453 -2.82 26.81 -12.48
C LYS A 453 -2.58 26.18 -13.84
N MET A 454 -1.68 25.18 -13.91
CA MET A 454 -1.43 24.45 -15.14
C MET A 454 -2.64 23.60 -15.56
N LEU A 455 -3.45 23.13 -14.59
CA LEU A 455 -4.71 22.44 -14.86
C LEU A 455 -5.76 23.41 -15.40
N VAL A 456 -5.77 24.66 -14.94
CA VAL A 456 -6.68 25.70 -15.49
C VAL A 456 -6.33 25.98 -16.96
N LEU A 457 -5.05 26.09 -17.30
CA LEU A 457 -4.60 26.26 -18.68
C LEU A 457 -4.97 25.04 -19.53
N ALA A 458 -4.70 23.82 -19.02
CA ALA A 458 -5.06 22.57 -19.69
C ALA A 458 -6.58 22.46 -19.93
N ALA A 459 -7.38 22.75 -18.92
CA ALA A 459 -8.84 22.78 -19.04
C ALA A 459 -9.31 23.79 -20.09
N ALA A 460 -8.71 24.96 -20.14
CA ALA A 460 -9.01 26.00 -21.12
C ALA A 460 -8.72 25.52 -22.56
N LEU A 461 -7.53 24.97 -22.77
CA LEU A 461 -7.11 24.44 -24.05
C LEU A 461 -8.01 23.26 -24.50
N ASN A 462 -8.41 22.40 -23.58
CA ASN A 462 -9.31 21.29 -23.86
C ASN A 462 -10.74 21.75 -24.21
N ASN A 463 -11.10 22.95 -23.83
CA ASN A 463 -12.38 23.58 -24.17
C ASN A 463 -12.27 24.58 -25.33
N GLY A 464 -11.27 24.44 -26.18
CA GLY A 464 -11.14 25.16 -27.44
C GLY A 464 -10.53 26.57 -27.29
N TYR A 465 -9.81 26.80 -26.22
CA TYR A 465 -9.11 28.04 -26.01
C TYR A 465 -7.84 28.13 -26.89
N ASP A 466 -7.70 29.19 -27.66
CA ASP A 466 -6.60 29.38 -28.59
C ASP A 466 -5.48 30.25 -27.99
N THR A 467 -4.23 29.78 -28.09
CA THR A 467 -3.04 30.48 -27.58
C THR A 467 -2.79 31.82 -28.27
N GLY A 468 -3.22 32.00 -29.52
CA GLY A 468 -3.12 33.26 -30.25
C GLY A 468 -3.97 34.38 -29.70
N SER A 469 -5.04 34.06 -28.94
CA SER A 469 -5.97 35.03 -28.35
C SER A 469 -5.70 35.31 -26.86
N LEU A 470 -4.58 34.86 -26.31
CA LEU A 470 -4.23 34.88 -24.89
C LEU A 470 -3.68 36.17 -24.32
N SER A 471 -3.88 37.28 -24.95
CA SER A 471 -3.65 38.59 -24.34
C SER A 471 -4.85 38.99 -23.53
N PHE A 472 -4.86 38.69 -22.21
CA PHE A 472 -5.93 39.17 -21.33
C PHE A 472 -5.54 40.41 -20.60
N SER A 473 -6.47 41.36 -20.53
CA SER A 473 -6.43 42.39 -19.50
C SER A 473 -6.97 41.79 -18.20
N SER A 474 -6.09 41.52 -17.25
CA SER A 474 -6.44 41.17 -15.89
C SER A 474 -6.29 42.39 -14.98
N ALA A 475 -7.35 42.81 -14.30
CA ALA A 475 -7.24 43.82 -13.27
C ALA A 475 -6.44 43.30 -12.07
N CYS A 476 -5.71 44.15 -11.38
CA CYS A 476 -5.05 43.79 -10.12
C CYS A 476 -5.25 44.92 -9.11
N PRO A 477 -6.02 44.73 -8.02
CA PRO A 477 -6.79 43.52 -7.70
C PRO A 477 -7.92 43.23 -8.69
N LEU A 478 -8.21 41.91 -8.87
CA LEU A 478 -9.36 41.45 -9.64
C LEU A 478 -10.56 41.32 -8.72
N TYR A 479 -11.64 42.00 -9.05
CA TYR A 479 -12.93 41.86 -8.40
C TYR A 479 -13.85 41.05 -9.32
N PRO A 480 -14.00 39.74 -9.11
CA PRO A 480 -14.96 38.95 -9.85
C PRO A 480 -16.38 39.42 -9.51
N GLY A 481 -17.24 39.46 -10.49
CA GLY A 481 -18.65 39.88 -10.26
C GLY A 481 -19.37 39.00 -9.22
N PRO A 482 -20.66 39.32 -8.94
CA PRO A 482 -21.46 38.66 -7.89
C PRO A 482 -21.68 37.17 -8.14
N ASP A 483 -21.32 36.66 -9.31
CA ASP A 483 -21.44 35.24 -9.67
C ASP A 483 -20.31 34.38 -9.11
N TYR A 484 -19.25 34.97 -8.55
CA TYR A 484 -18.10 34.25 -8.01
C TYR A 484 -17.80 34.65 -6.58
N ASP A 485 -17.23 33.69 -5.83
CA ASP A 485 -16.75 33.93 -4.49
C ASP A 485 -15.37 34.65 -4.58
N SER A 486 -15.24 35.75 -3.86
CA SER A 486 -14.04 36.56 -3.84
C SER A 486 -13.64 36.89 -2.41
N PRO A 487 -12.34 36.88 -2.09
CA PRO A 487 -11.88 37.37 -0.80
C PRO A 487 -12.18 38.86 -0.65
N GLU A 488 -12.31 39.33 0.58
CA GLU A 488 -12.38 40.74 0.88
C GLU A 488 -11.12 41.44 0.33
N GLY A 489 -11.30 42.49 -0.47
CA GLY A 489 -10.19 43.15 -1.18
C GLY A 489 -9.83 42.57 -2.57
N GLY A 490 -10.59 41.59 -3.07
CA GLY A 490 -10.41 41.00 -4.39
C GLY A 490 -9.29 39.97 -4.47
N ILE A 491 -9.09 39.41 -5.66
CA ILE A 491 -7.97 38.47 -5.94
C ILE A 491 -6.73 39.29 -6.28
N ASN A 492 -5.67 39.11 -5.49
CA ASN A 492 -4.40 39.79 -5.67
C ASN A 492 -3.30 38.83 -6.16
N ASN A 493 -2.26 39.39 -6.76
CA ASN A 493 -1.02 38.70 -7.03
C ASN A 493 -0.06 38.80 -5.83
N SER A 494 0.79 37.77 -5.64
CA SER A 494 1.64 37.66 -4.45
C SER A 494 2.74 38.73 -4.38
N ASP A 495 3.31 39.11 -5.55
CA ASP A 495 4.52 39.97 -5.56
C ASP A 495 4.23 41.37 -6.05
N SER A 496 3.71 41.50 -7.26
CA SER A 496 3.53 42.83 -7.89
C SER A 496 2.45 42.85 -8.96
N CYS A 497 1.46 43.71 -8.77
CA CYS A 497 0.49 43.97 -9.82
C CYS A 497 1.14 44.59 -11.09
N ALA A 498 2.27 45.22 -10.97
CA ALA A 498 2.99 45.82 -12.12
C ALA A 498 3.54 44.73 -13.07
N LEU A 499 3.96 43.57 -12.54
CA LEU A 499 4.49 42.46 -13.36
C LEU A 499 3.43 41.41 -13.67
N GLN A 500 2.49 41.19 -12.76
CA GLN A 500 1.58 40.05 -12.80
C GLN A 500 0.15 40.45 -13.19
N GLY A 501 -0.17 41.74 -13.25
CA GLY A 501 -1.43 42.27 -13.73
C GLY A 501 -1.35 42.83 -15.13
N GLY A 502 -2.47 43.12 -15.78
CA GLY A 502 -2.54 43.70 -17.10
C GLY A 502 -2.56 42.66 -18.24
N PHE A 503 -2.12 43.06 -19.42
CA PHE A 503 -2.05 42.15 -20.58
C PHE A 503 -0.84 41.25 -20.51
N LEU A 504 -1.06 39.95 -20.30
CA LEU A 504 -0.03 38.93 -20.25
C LEU A 504 -0.34 37.81 -21.26
N SER A 505 0.67 37.32 -21.94
CA SER A 505 0.61 36.06 -22.64
C SER A 505 0.54 34.90 -21.63
N TYR A 506 0.06 33.71 -22.04
CA TYR A 506 0.06 32.53 -21.18
C TYR A 506 1.46 32.20 -20.62
N ARG A 507 2.52 32.40 -21.41
CA ARG A 507 3.92 32.22 -20.99
C ARG A 507 4.28 33.17 -19.85
N GLN A 508 3.95 34.45 -19.98
CA GLN A 508 4.19 35.44 -18.95
C GLN A 508 3.35 35.18 -17.70
N ALA A 509 2.08 34.87 -17.88
CA ALA A 509 1.18 34.56 -16.77
C ALA A 509 1.64 33.32 -15.96
N ALA A 510 2.11 32.27 -16.65
CA ALA A 510 2.65 31.08 -16.00
C ALA A 510 3.98 31.37 -15.31
N ALA A 511 4.91 32.07 -15.97
CA ALA A 511 6.23 32.41 -15.44
C ALA A 511 6.18 33.34 -14.23
N TYR A 512 5.25 34.31 -14.23
CA TYR A 512 4.98 35.20 -13.09
C TYR A 512 4.00 34.60 -12.08
N SER A 513 3.42 33.45 -12.38
CA SER A 513 2.41 32.82 -11.52
C SER A 513 1.21 33.72 -11.19
N SER A 514 0.72 34.52 -12.18
CA SER A 514 -0.32 35.51 -11.98
C SER A 514 -1.67 34.94 -11.51
N ASN A 515 -2.09 35.25 -10.29
CA ASN A 515 -3.41 34.81 -9.76
C ASN A 515 -4.54 35.43 -10.57
N THR A 516 -4.46 36.73 -10.87
CA THR A 516 -5.52 37.47 -11.53
C THR A 516 -5.74 37.01 -12.96
N TRP A 517 -4.66 36.65 -13.69
CA TRP A 517 -4.77 36.12 -15.03
C TRP A 517 -5.43 34.74 -15.05
N PHE A 518 -5.01 33.81 -14.17
CA PHE A 518 -5.58 32.46 -14.11
C PHE A 518 -7.03 32.48 -13.60
N ALA A 519 -7.36 33.31 -12.62
CA ALA A 519 -8.74 33.52 -12.19
C ALA A 519 -9.61 34.11 -13.32
N THR A 520 -9.07 35.05 -14.14
CA THR A 520 -9.79 35.56 -15.31
C THR A 520 -10.03 34.47 -16.35
N LEU A 521 -9.03 33.59 -16.57
CA LEU A 521 -9.17 32.45 -17.47
C LEU A 521 -10.23 31.47 -16.94
N GLU A 522 -10.17 31.15 -15.66
CA GLU A 522 -11.13 30.27 -15.00
C GLU A 522 -12.56 30.84 -15.05
N MET A 523 -12.75 32.14 -14.83
CA MET A 523 -14.06 32.79 -15.00
C MET A 523 -14.61 32.65 -16.42
N ARG A 524 -13.75 32.67 -17.44
CA ARG A 524 -14.17 32.55 -18.83
C ARG A 524 -14.61 31.17 -19.23
N ILE A 525 -13.92 30.13 -18.76
CA ILE A 525 -14.26 28.74 -19.08
C ILE A 525 -15.29 28.17 -18.10
N GLY A 526 -15.39 28.73 -16.90
CA GLY A 526 -16.17 28.24 -15.77
C GLY A 526 -15.39 27.25 -14.89
N VAL A 527 -15.57 27.37 -13.57
CA VAL A 527 -14.92 26.51 -12.56
C VAL A 527 -15.21 25.02 -12.82
N ASP A 528 -16.45 24.69 -13.25
CA ASP A 528 -16.85 23.30 -13.52
C ASP A 528 -15.99 22.65 -14.63
N LYS A 529 -15.51 23.40 -15.62
CA LYS A 529 -14.59 22.87 -16.64
C LYS A 529 -13.22 22.53 -16.09
N VAL A 530 -12.76 23.28 -15.09
CA VAL A 530 -11.52 22.94 -14.37
C VAL A 530 -11.73 21.69 -13.51
N LYS A 531 -12.89 21.55 -12.85
CA LYS A 531 -13.28 20.36 -12.08
C LYS A 531 -13.38 19.13 -12.99
N ASP A 532 -14.01 19.24 -14.16
CA ASP A 532 -14.12 18.16 -15.13
C ASP A 532 -12.74 17.69 -15.59
N PHE A 533 -11.83 18.63 -15.88
CA PHE A 533 -10.48 18.29 -16.27
C PHE A 533 -9.69 17.62 -15.14
N ALA A 534 -9.76 18.17 -13.93
CA ALA A 534 -9.12 17.60 -12.75
C ALA A 534 -9.61 16.16 -12.47
N ALA A 535 -10.92 15.91 -12.60
CA ALA A 535 -11.47 14.55 -12.50
C ALA A 535 -10.93 13.63 -13.61
N SER A 536 -10.74 14.15 -14.83
CA SER A 536 -10.19 13.35 -15.95
C SER A 536 -8.75 12.91 -15.72
N VAL A 537 -8.01 13.61 -14.87
CA VAL A 537 -6.62 13.29 -14.49
C VAL A 537 -6.51 12.73 -13.06
N GLY A 538 -7.58 12.13 -12.55
CA GLY A 538 -7.58 11.36 -11.30
C GLY A 538 -7.65 12.16 -10.01
N ILE A 539 -7.83 13.48 -10.06
CA ILE A 539 -7.92 14.36 -8.88
C ILE A 539 -9.24 15.14 -8.84
N PRO A 540 -10.38 14.46 -8.63
CA PRO A 540 -11.68 15.11 -8.61
C PRO A 540 -11.77 16.18 -7.52
N ALA A 541 -12.45 17.28 -7.82
CA ALA A 541 -12.66 18.34 -6.85
C ALA A 541 -13.51 17.83 -5.67
N PRO A 542 -13.19 18.25 -4.42
CA PRO A 542 -14.05 18.00 -3.28
C PRO A 542 -15.46 18.59 -3.48
N GLU A 543 -16.47 17.97 -2.89
CA GLU A 543 -17.87 18.45 -2.97
C GLU A 543 -18.06 19.88 -2.44
N SER A 544 -17.19 20.33 -1.53
CA SER A 544 -17.18 21.70 -1.00
C SER A 544 -16.84 22.77 -2.05
N ILE A 545 -16.21 22.39 -3.17
CA ILE A 545 -15.85 23.31 -4.25
C ILE A 545 -17.08 23.55 -5.14
N SER A 546 -17.65 24.74 -5.02
CA SER A 546 -18.77 25.19 -5.85
C SER A 546 -18.31 25.70 -7.23
N SER A 547 -19.25 25.84 -8.18
CA SER A 547 -18.98 26.48 -9.47
C SER A 547 -18.64 27.97 -9.37
N ARG A 548 -18.64 28.53 -8.16
CA ARG A 548 -18.32 29.93 -7.85
C ARG A 548 -16.91 30.12 -7.27
N SER A 549 -16.23 29.01 -6.89
CA SER A 549 -15.00 29.02 -6.09
C SER A 549 -13.76 29.21 -6.96
N LEU A 550 -13.43 30.43 -7.35
CA LEU A 550 -12.23 30.76 -8.16
C LEU A 550 -10.90 30.43 -7.45
N SER A 551 -10.90 30.25 -6.13
CA SER A 551 -9.73 29.79 -5.40
C SER A 551 -9.30 28.37 -5.81
N TYR A 552 -10.21 27.59 -6.39
CA TYR A 552 -9.93 26.23 -6.86
C TYR A 552 -8.82 26.23 -7.91
N GLY A 553 -8.95 27.02 -8.97
CA GLY A 553 -7.95 27.15 -10.00
C GLY A 553 -6.63 27.75 -9.54
N LEU A 554 -6.61 28.39 -8.36
CA LEU A 554 -5.38 28.89 -7.72
C LEU A 554 -4.71 27.86 -6.80
N GLY A 555 -5.29 26.66 -6.65
CA GLY A 555 -4.72 25.55 -5.88
C GLY A 555 -5.08 25.56 -4.40
N SER A 556 -6.33 25.91 -4.07
CA SER A 556 -6.84 25.87 -2.69
C SER A 556 -7.14 24.47 -2.16
N THR A 557 -7.03 23.44 -3.00
CA THR A 557 -7.26 22.03 -2.63
C THR A 557 -5.96 21.29 -2.35
N GLU A 558 -6.07 20.23 -1.55
CA GLU A 558 -4.96 19.36 -1.20
C GLU A 558 -4.98 18.11 -2.08
N HIS A 559 -3.82 17.72 -2.60
CA HIS A 559 -3.62 16.51 -3.38
C HIS A 559 -2.30 15.86 -3.00
N SER A 560 -2.18 14.54 -3.18
CA SER A 560 -0.93 13.85 -2.85
C SER A 560 0.17 14.21 -3.87
N PRO A 561 1.44 14.21 -3.46
CA PRO A 561 2.56 14.32 -4.40
C PRO A 561 2.55 13.28 -5.52
N VAL A 562 2.08 12.04 -5.24
CA VAL A 562 1.92 10.99 -6.24
C VAL A 562 0.91 11.40 -7.31
N ASP A 563 -0.26 11.88 -6.90
CA ASP A 563 -1.30 12.28 -7.84
C ASP A 563 -0.84 13.47 -8.70
N MET A 564 -0.22 14.46 -8.07
CA MET A 564 0.26 15.64 -8.79
C MET A 564 1.38 15.30 -9.76
N ALA A 565 2.32 14.40 -9.41
CA ALA A 565 3.36 13.94 -10.33
C ALA A 565 2.76 13.25 -11.56
N ALA A 566 1.71 12.40 -11.37
CA ALA A 566 1.00 11.77 -12.47
C ALA A 566 0.27 12.77 -13.38
N VAL A 567 -0.33 13.82 -12.79
CA VAL A 567 -0.92 14.93 -13.57
C VAL A 567 0.13 15.60 -14.44
N PHE A 568 1.29 15.94 -13.87
CA PHE A 568 2.36 16.60 -14.63
C PHE A 568 2.99 15.66 -15.68
N ALA A 569 3.03 14.34 -15.41
CA ALA A 569 3.46 13.35 -16.40
C ALA A 569 2.55 13.33 -17.63
N SER A 570 1.27 13.66 -17.48
CA SER A 570 0.36 13.77 -18.63
C SER A 570 0.73 14.90 -19.60
N PHE A 571 1.33 15.97 -19.10
CA PHE A 571 1.82 17.06 -19.97
C PHE A 571 3.12 16.66 -20.70
N ALA A 572 3.98 15.87 -20.04
CA ALA A 572 5.20 15.33 -20.62
C ALA A 572 4.97 14.25 -21.69
N SER A 573 3.86 13.50 -21.58
CA SER A 573 3.50 12.40 -22.49
C SER A 573 2.68 12.83 -23.71
N GLY A 574 2.60 14.15 -23.99
CA GLY A 574 1.75 14.66 -25.06
C GLY A 574 0.24 14.51 -24.79
N GLY A 575 -0.18 14.59 -23.55
CA GLY A 575 -1.58 14.61 -23.14
C GLY A 575 -2.18 13.24 -22.86
N VAL A 576 -1.36 12.23 -22.61
CA VAL A 576 -1.81 10.91 -22.14
C VAL A 576 -1.64 10.85 -20.63
N PHE A 577 -2.73 10.71 -19.91
CA PHE A 577 -2.73 10.46 -18.47
C PHE A 577 -2.72 8.96 -18.19
N CYS A 578 -1.78 8.52 -17.40
CA CYS A 578 -1.73 7.18 -16.83
C CYS A 578 -1.88 7.28 -15.31
N PRO A 579 -2.76 6.50 -14.67
CA PRO A 579 -2.81 6.43 -13.21
C PRO A 579 -1.44 6.06 -12.64
N ALA A 580 -1.07 6.68 -11.52
CA ALA A 580 0.21 6.39 -10.88
C ALA A 580 0.24 4.95 -10.35
N THR A 581 1.27 4.21 -10.69
CA THR A 581 1.47 2.84 -10.21
C THR A 581 2.91 2.60 -9.78
N PRO A 582 3.16 1.98 -8.59
CA PRO A 582 4.49 1.55 -8.22
C PRO A 582 4.87 0.21 -8.85
N VAL A 583 3.90 -0.59 -9.33
CA VAL A 583 4.08 -1.99 -9.70
C VAL A 583 4.12 -2.16 -11.22
N GLN A 584 5.16 -2.81 -11.74
CA GLN A 584 5.26 -3.27 -13.13
C GLN A 584 4.56 -4.61 -13.34
N SER A 585 4.88 -5.59 -12.47
CA SER A 585 4.31 -6.93 -12.52
C SER A 585 4.37 -7.60 -11.17
N VAL A 586 3.45 -8.54 -10.94
CA VAL A 586 3.45 -9.45 -9.78
C VAL A 586 3.41 -10.87 -10.32
N THR A 587 4.41 -11.68 -9.99
CA THR A 587 4.48 -13.09 -10.37
C THR A 587 4.47 -13.98 -9.14
N GLY A 588 3.84 -15.14 -9.24
CA GLY A 588 3.85 -16.18 -8.20
C GLY A 588 5.17 -16.96 -8.15
N VAL A 589 5.24 -17.95 -7.27
CA VAL A 589 6.40 -18.86 -7.11
C VAL A 589 6.71 -19.66 -8.37
N ASP A 590 5.73 -19.89 -9.21
CA ASP A 590 5.82 -20.57 -10.50
C ASP A 590 6.34 -19.66 -11.64
N GLY A 591 6.57 -18.39 -11.34
CA GLY A 591 6.97 -17.37 -12.31
C GLY A 591 5.83 -16.90 -13.22
N VAL A 592 4.59 -17.32 -12.96
CA VAL A 592 3.42 -16.88 -13.72
C VAL A 592 2.89 -15.57 -13.14
N GLU A 593 2.50 -14.65 -14.04
CA GLU A 593 1.91 -13.39 -13.60
C GLU A 593 0.56 -13.63 -12.90
N VAL A 594 0.35 -12.96 -11.76
CA VAL A 594 -0.91 -12.99 -11.02
C VAL A 594 -2.02 -12.40 -11.90
N ALA A 595 -2.94 -13.28 -12.30
CA ALA A 595 -4.06 -12.89 -13.15
C ALA A 595 -5.07 -12.03 -12.36
N PRO A 596 -5.65 -11.00 -12.99
CA PRO A 596 -6.77 -10.29 -12.38
C PRO A 596 -7.96 -11.22 -12.15
N PRO A 597 -8.80 -10.97 -11.14
CA PRO A 597 -10.01 -11.76 -10.89
C PRO A 597 -11.02 -11.62 -12.03
N ASP A 598 -11.91 -12.61 -12.15
CA ASP A 598 -13.00 -12.59 -13.13
C ASP A 598 -13.87 -11.35 -12.95
N GLY A 599 -14.13 -10.61 -14.04
CA GLY A 599 -14.92 -9.39 -14.02
C GLY A 599 -14.14 -8.10 -13.72
N TYR A 600 -12.82 -8.18 -13.53
CA TYR A 600 -11.99 -6.98 -13.44
C TYR A 600 -12.03 -6.16 -14.74
N ASP A 601 -12.25 -4.84 -14.60
CA ASP A 601 -12.22 -3.91 -15.71
C ASP A 601 -10.83 -3.27 -15.86
N PRO A 602 -10.02 -3.68 -16.86
CA PRO A 602 -8.68 -3.14 -17.05
C PRO A 602 -8.68 -1.67 -17.49
N SER A 603 -9.81 -1.10 -17.88
CA SER A 603 -9.88 0.30 -18.27
C SER A 603 -9.64 1.28 -17.10
N ALA A 604 -9.85 0.82 -15.87
CA ALA A 604 -9.60 1.61 -14.67
C ALA A 604 -8.12 1.99 -14.52
N ASP A 605 -7.22 1.06 -14.87
CA ASP A 605 -5.76 1.25 -14.78
C ASP A 605 -5.15 1.70 -16.12
N ALA A 606 -5.95 1.82 -17.17
CA ALA A 606 -5.45 2.13 -18.51
C ALA A 606 -5.07 3.61 -18.65
N CYS A 607 -4.00 3.83 -19.38
CA CYS A 607 -3.66 5.17 -19.85
C CYS A 607 -4.74 5.70 -20.78
N ARG A 608 -5.08 6.97 -20.66
CA ARG A 608 -6.10 7.61 -21.49
C ARG A 608 -5.67 8.99 -21.96
N ARG A 609 -6.06 9.35 -23.17
CA ARG A 609 -5.80 10.70 -23.68
C ARG A 609 -6.77 11.69 -23.03
N VAL A 610 -6.21 12.69 -22.36
CA VAL A 610 -6.96 13.77 -21.67
C VAL A 610 -6.75 15.14 -22.32
N LEU A 611 -5.66 15.29 -23.08
CA LEU A 611 -5.35 16.49 -23.87
C LEU A 611 -4.91 16.09 -25.27
N SER A 612 -5.09 17.01 -26.23
CA SER A 612 -4.40 16.89 -27.51
C SER A 612 -2.89 17.06 -27.32
N PRO A 613 -2.03 16.49 -28.18
CA PRO A 613 -0.57 16.73 -28.11
C PRO A 613 -0.21 18.21 -28.14
N HIS A 614 -0.93 19.00 -28.93
CA HIS A 614 -0.77 20.46 -28.99
C HIS A 614 -1.07 21.12 -27.64
N ALA A 615 -2.19 20.80 -27.01
CA ALA A 615 -2.56 21.38 -25.72
C ALA A 615 -1.54 21.02 -24.63
N ALA A 616 -1.06 19.77 -24.61
CA ALA A 616 -0.03 19.33 -23.69
C ALA A 616 1.29 20.10 -23.92
N ALA A 617 1.69 20.28 -25.16
CA ALA A 617 2.89 21.06 -25.52
C ALA A 617 2.77 22.53 -25.09
N VAL A 618 1.58 23.14 -25.22
CA VAL A 618 1.35 24.51 -24.73
C VAL A 618 1.48 24.62 -23.22
N VAL A 619 0.96 23.63 -22.46
CA VAL A 619 1.13 23.62 -21.01
C VAL A 619 2.60 23.44 -20.62
N ALA A 620 3.32 22.53 -21.27
CA ALA A 620 4.75 22.33 -21.05
C ALA A 620 5.54 23.60 -21.42
N ASP A 621 5.20 24.27 -22.50
CA ASP A 621 5.80 25.54 -22.93
C ASP A 621 5.53 26.68 -21.94
N ALA A 622 4.33 26.73 -21.35
CA ALA A 622 4.01 27.68 -20.28
C ALA A 622 4.93 27.47 -19.06
N MET A 623 5.17 26.22 -18.69
CA MET A 623 6.11 25.88 -17.60
C MET A 623 7.57 26.15 -18.02
N HIS A 624 7.93 25.88 -19.27
CA HIS A 624 9.26 26.14 -19.81
C HIS A 624 9.62 27.64 -19.82
N ALA A 625 8.64 28.52 -20.10
CA ALA A 625 8.79 29.95 -20.02
C ALA A 625 9.28 30.46 -18.66
N ASN A 626 9.06 29.70 -17.59
CA ASN A 626 9.61 30.00 -16.26
C ASN A 626 11.12 29.75 -16.20
N MET A 627 11.67 28.92 -17.09
CA MET A 627 13.03 28.41 -17.04
C MET A 627 13.92 28.89 -18.24
N ASP A 628 13.35 29.18 -19.42
CA ASP A 628 14.11 29.37 -20.68
C ASP A 628 14.74 30.76 -20.85
N GLY A 629 14.30 31.75 -20.09
CA GLY A 629 14.76 33.14 -20.14
C GLY A 629 14.01 34.00 -21.13
N SER A 630 13.00 33.50 -21.80
CA SER A 630 12.12 34.27 -22.69
C SER A 630 11.28 35.30 -21.95
N VAL A 631 10.99 35.03 -20.66
CA VAL A 631 10.24 35.92 -19.78
C VAL A 631 11.22 36.55 -18.75
N PRO A 632 11.53 37.82 -18.85
CA PRO A 632 12.41 38.50 -17.88
C PRO A 632 11.83 38.42 -16.47
N SER A 633 12.71 38.25 -15.48
CA SER A 633 12.34 38.16 -14.05
C SER A 633 11.45 36.97 -13.68
N ALA A 634 11.32 35.93 -14.55
CA ALA A 634 10.67 34.70 -14.18
C ALA A 634 11.36 34.07 -12.98
N PHE A 635 10.56 33.52 -12.06
CA PHE A 635 11.05 32.96 -10.79
C PHE A 635 12.07 31.82 -11.00
N GLY A 636 11.81 30.93 -11.94
CA GLY A 636 12.63 29.73 -12.20
C GLY A 636 14.02 30.02 -12.77
N LEU A 637 14.25 31.21 -13.33
CA LEU A 637 15.55 31.55 -13.93
C LEU A 637 16.74 31.39 -12.98
N ARG A 638 16.52 31.51 -11.68
CA ARG A 638 17.53 31.35 -10.62
C ARG A 638 17.91 29.91 -10.34
N TYR A 639 17.06 28.97 -10.80
CA TYR A 639 17.14 27.52 -10.51
C TYR A 639 17.40 26.71 -11.77
N ARG A 640 17.89 27.34 -12.82
CA ARG A 640 18.32 26.64 -14.03
C ARG A 640 19.45 25.67 -13.72
N VAL A 641 19.36 24.50 -14.30
CA VAL A 641 20.40 23.48 -14.22
C VAL A 641 21.18 23.54 -15.52
N PRO A 642 22.47 23.92 -15.50
CA PRO A 642 23.27 24.02 -16.72
C PRO A 642 23.32 22.71 -17.49
N GLY A 643 23.06 22.76 -18.78
CA GLY A 643 23.06 21.56 -19.66
C GLY A 643 21.76 20.80 -19.68
N TYR A 644 20.73 21.22 -18.91
CA TYR A 644 19.41 20.59 -18.88
C TYR A 644 18.32 21.58 -19.29
N ASP A 645 17.45 21.12 -20.19
CA ASP A 645 16.31 21.89 -20.66
C ASP A 645 15.04 21.35 -20.01
N VAL A 646 14.65 21.95 -18.89
CA VAL A 646 13.52 21.53 -18.07
C VAL A 646 12.42 22.58 -18.04
N ALA A 647 11.18 22.15 -17.99
CA ALA A 647 10.04 23.00 -17.69
C ALA A 647 9.68 22.88 -16.21
N ALA A 648 9.40 23.99 -15.53
CA ALA A 648 9.08 23.95 -14.12
C ALA A 648 8.01 24.98 -13.73
N LYS A 649 7.27 24.67 -12.65
CA LYS A 649 6.25 25.54 -12.05
C LYS A 649 6.36 25.52 -10.54
N SER A 650 6.45 26.71 -9.95
CA SER A 650 6.37 26.92 -8.50
C SER A 650 4.92 27.03 -8.02
N GLY A 651 4.71 26.63 -6.78
CA GLY A 651 3.46 26.87 -6.06
C GLY A 651 3.72 27.16 -4.59
N SER A 652 2.86 27.95 -3.99
CA SER A 652 2.81 28.16 -2.55
C SER A 652 1.40 28.51 -2.11
N ASN A 653 1.09 28.23 -0.86
CA ASN A 653 -0.20 28.53 -0.24
C ASN A 653 0.05 29.22 1.10
N ASN A 654 -0.03 30.55 1.12
CA ASN A 654 -0.01 31.38 2.33
C ASN A 654 1.04 31.01 3.39
N VAL A 655 2.28 30.73 2.98
CA VAL A 655 3.38 30.23 3.84
C VAL A 655 3.11 28.92 4.59
N ILE A 656 2.08 28.17 4.18
CA ILE A 656 1.73 26.87 4.77
C ILE A 656 2.50 25.75 4.06
N ASN A 657 2.64 25.87 2.74
CA ASN A 657 3.39 24.92 1.92
C ASN A 657 4.04 25.58 0.72
N SER A 658 5.05 24.92 0.16
CA SER A 658 5.68 25.29 -1.09
C SER A 658 5.88 24.07 -1.99
N THR A 659 5.62 24.23 -3.27
CA THR A 659 5.66 23.14 -4.23
C THR A 659 6.52 23.48 -5.45
N TRP A 660 7.11 22.45 -6.05
CA TRP A 660 7.88 22.57 -7.28
C TRP A 660 7.58 21.39 -8.19
N ALA A 661 7.01 21.69 -9.35
CA ALA A 661 6.77 20.70 -10.40
C ALA A 661 7.81 20.85 -11.50
N VAL A 662 8.43 19.77 -11.94
CA VAL A 662 9.37 19.70 -13.07
C VAL A 662 8.84 18.73 -14.11
N VAL A 663 8.95 19.11 -15.36
CA VAL A 663 8.55 18.30 -16.50
C VAL A 663 9.68 18.22 -17.50
N THR A 664 10.02 17.00 -17.93
CA THR A 664 10.93 16.70 -19.02
C THR A 664 10.31 15.67 -19.96
N GLY A 665 10.94 15.35 -21.08
CA GLY A 665 10.44 14.30 -21.99
C GLY A 665 10.50 12.88 -21.41
N GLY A 666 11.23 12.66 -20.31
CA GLY A 666 11.42 11.36 -19.72
C GLY A 666 10.95 11.23 -18.26
N LEU A 667 10.61 12.32 -17.60
CA LEU A 667 10.25 12.33 -16.18
C LEU A 667 9.41 13.54 -15.80
N ALA A 668 8.41 13.35 -14.97
CA ALA A 668 7.73 14.43 -14.26
C ALA A 668 7.95 14.29 -12.76
N LEU A 669 8.43 15.32 -12.10
CA LEU A 669 8.71 15.36 -10.66
C LEU A 669 7.78 16.36 -9.98
N PHE A 670 7.31 16.00 -8.79
CA PHE A 670 6.57 16.90 -7.92
C PHE A 670 7.12 16.83 -6.51
N SER A 671 7.55 17.97 -5.99
CA SER A 671 8.04 18.14 -4.61
C SER A 671 7.12 19.07 -3.84
N ASN A 672 6.85 18.72 -2.57
CA ASN A 672 6.08 19.55 -1.66
C ASN A 672 6.85 19.74 -0.34
N VAL A 673 6.92 20.95 0.17
CA VAL A 673 7.50 21.28 1.48
C VAL A 673 6.39 21.77 2.38
N TYR A 674 6.14 21.08 3.48
CA TYR A 674 5.10 21.44 4.44
C TYR A 674 5.38 20.85 5.82
N ASP A 675 4.69 21.34 6.86
CA ASP A 675 4.70 20.75 8.20
C ASP A 675 3.67 19.62 8.27
N PRO A 676 4.08 18.35 8.37
CA PRO A 676 3.13 17.22 8.37
C PRO A 676 2.32 17.09 9.66
N VAL A 677 2.69 17.81 10.73
CA VAL A 677 2.00 17.79 12.03
C VAL A 677 1.02 18.94 12.14
N ASN A 678 1.36 20.11 11.59
CA ASN A 678 0.61 21.34 11.71
C ASN A 678 0.35 21.94 10.33
N THR A 679 -0.43 21.24 9.51
CA THR A 679 -0.70 21.64 8.12
C THR A 679 -1.43 22.97 7.97
N ALA A 680 -2.07 23.47 9.03
CA ALA A 680 -2.86 24.72 9.03
C ALA A 680 -2.06 25.95 9.53
N GLU A 681 -0.92 25.77 10.19
CA GLU A 681 -0.12 26.88 10.69
C GLU A 681 0.91 27.34 9.64
N GLY A 682 0.98 28.64 9.45
CA GLY A 682 2.01 29.25 8.63
C GLY A 682 3.43 28.95 9.15
N MET A 683 4.32 28.61 8.25
CA MET A 683 5.72 28.35 8.54
C MET A 683 6.56 29.56 8.12
N ASP A 684 6.61 30.58 8.99
CA ASP A 684 7.40 31.81 8.68
C ASP A 684 8.89 31.54 8.53
N PHE A 685 9.40 30.54 9.26
CA PHE A 685 10.80 30.13 9.23
C PHE A 685 10.93 28.60 9.27
N HIS A 686 11.88 28.08 8.52
CA HIS A 686 12.28 26.67 8.51
C HIS A 686 13.81 26.57 8.40
N GLU A 687 14.33 25.41 8.76
CA GLU A 687 15.74 25.11 8.60
C GLU A 687 16.01 24.63 7.16
N PHE A 688 16.99 25.26 6.52
CA PHE A 688 17.45 24.91 5.19
C PHE A 688 18.98 25.05 5.12
N ARG A 689 19.68 23.99 4.76
CA ARG A 689 21.15 23.92 4.69
C ARG A 689 21.85 24.36 5.98
N GLY A 690 21.30 23.96 7.13
CA GLY A 690 21.86 24.34 8.45
C GLY A 690 21.64 25.78 8.88
N HIS A 691 20.82 26.54 8.15
CA HIS A 691 20.47 27.92 8.50
C HIS A 691 18.97 28.09 8.61
N VAL A 692 18.53 28.92 9.57
CA VAL A 692 17.12 29.32 9.63
C VAL A 692 16.85 30.29 8.47
N ALA A 693 16.02 29.84 7.52
CA ALA A 693 15.62 30.61 6.36
C ALA A 693 14.17 31.09 6.53
N ARG A 694 13.86 32.27 6.01
CA ARG A 694 12.48 32.72 5.90
C ARG A 694 11.76 31.83 4.89
N TRP A 695 10.53 31.43 5.22
CA TRP A 695 9.72 30.66 4.32
C TRP A 695 9.57 31.33 2.95
N ASN A 696 9.89 30.60 1.91
CA ASN A 696 9.67 30.98 0.51
C ASN A 696 9.84 29.78 -0.42
N ASP A 697 9.38 29.91 -1.67
CA ASP A 697 9.44 28.88 -2.70
C ASP A 697 10.90 28.56 -3.14
N HIS A 698 11.87 29.33 -2.68
CA HIS A 698 13.28 29.19 -3.08
C HIS A 698 13.90 27.87 -2.58
N ALA A 699 13.56 27.41 -1.39
CA ALA A 699 14.18 26.22 -0.80
C ALA A 699 13.89 24.96 -1.62
N VAL A 700 12.63 24.71 -2.00
CA VAL A 700 12.27 23.54 -2.78
C VAL A 700 12.81 23.58 -4.21
N ALA A 701 12.79 24.77 -4.84
CA ALA A 701 13.34 24.96 -6.19
C ALA A 701 14.87 24.82 -6.21
N GLN A 702 15.56 25.31 -5.18
CA GLN A 702 17.02 25.19 -5.03
C GLN A 702 17.45 23.75 -4.77
N SER A 703 16.71 23.02 -3.94
CA SER A 703 16.94 21.60 -3.70
C SER A 703 16.75 20.80 -5.00
N ALA A 704 15.67 21.09 -5.75
CA ALA A 704 15.41 20.48 -7.05
C ALA A 704 16.55 20.73 -8.05
N ALA A 705 17.04 21.95 -8.17
CA ALA A 705 18.17 22.25 -9.03
C ALA A 705 19.44 21.48 -8.64
N SER A 706 19.60 21.13 -7.36
CA SER A 706 20.75 20.39 -6.86
C SER A 706 20.66 18.88 -7.12
N TYR A 707 19.48 18.26 -7.00
CA TYR A 707 19.35 16.81 -7.20
C TYR A 707 19.11 16.41 -8.67
N LEU A 708 18.54 17.29 -9.51
CA LEU A 708 18.22 16.95 -10.91
C LEU A 708 19.41 16.38 -11.72
N PRO A 709 20.65 16.90 -11.61
CA PRO A 709 21.79 16.30 -12.32
C PRO A 709 22.01 14.82 -11.94
N GLY A 710 21.85 14.49 -10.66
CA GLY A 710 21.97 13.10 -10.19
C GLY A 710 20.85 12.20 -10.74
N VAL A 711 19.62 12.69 -10.74
CA VAL A 711 18.47 12.00 -11.31
C VAL A 711 18.66 11.72 -12.80
N PHE A 712 19.08 12.71 -13.58
CA PHE A 712 19.29 12.53 -15.02
C PHE A 712 20.48 11.60 -15.34
N ALA A 713 21.49 11.58 -14.47
CA ALA A 713 22.63 10.69 -14.65
C ALA A 713 22.30 9.22 -14.31
N ALA A 714 21.35 8.98 -13.42
CA ALA A 714 21.03 7.65 -12.93
C ALA A 714 20.56 6.70 -14.05
N HIS A 715 19.58 7.14 -14.85
CA HIS A 715 19.01 6.34 -15.95
C HIS A 715 18.99 7.03 -17.30
N GLY A 716 19.77 8.09 -17.47
CA GLY A 716 19.85 8.81 -18.75
C GLY A 716 18.50 9.37 -19.20
N TYR A 717 17.68 9.80 -18.24
CA TYR A 717 16.43 10.51 -18.56
C TYR A 717 16.74 11.64 -19.50
N SER A 718 15.93 11.76 -20.57
CA SER A 718 16.11 12.86 -21.52
C SER A 718 15.89 14.20 -20.79
N PRO A 719 16.89 15.08 -20.76
CA PRO A 719 16.74 16.38 -20.12
C PRO A 719 15.96 17.37 -21.01
N ALA A 720 15.60 16.97 -22.23
CA ALA A 720 14.88 17.83 -23.16
C ALA A 720 13.40 17.86 -22.80
N VAL A 721 12.83 19.06 -22.72
CA VAL A 721 11.38 19.25 -22.69
C VAL A 721 10.77 18.71 -23.97
N TYR A 722 9.57 18.16 -23.90
CA TYR A 722 8.77 17.82 -25.06
C TYR A 722 8.72 19.01 -26.03
N GLN A 723 9.45 18.92 -27.16
CA GLN A 723 9.54 20.01 -28.10
C GLN A 723 8.38 20.00 -29.08
N SER A 724 7.84 21.18 -29.34
CA SER A 724 6.79 21.41 -30.34
C SER A 724 7.21 21.03 -31.78
N GLY A 725 8.48 20.67 -32.02
CA GLY A 725 9.01 20.23 -33.32
C GLY A 725 8.57 18.83 -33.76
N ASP A 726 8.08 18.00 -32.81
CA ASP A 726 7.54 16.67 -33.12
C ASP A 726 6.06 16.71 -33.52
N MET A 727 5.45 17.89 -33.52
CA MET A 727 4.06 18.06 -33.94
C MET A 727 3.94 18.14 -35.45
N THR A 728 3.20 17.21 -36.04
CA THR A 728 2.79 17.34 -37.44
C THR A 728 1.78 18.48 -37.59
N ALA A 729 1.68 19.07 -38.78
CA ALA A 729 0.66 20.09 -39.06
C ALA A 729 -0.79 19.58 -38.82
N ALA A 730 -0.99 18.27 -38.79
CA ALA A 730 -2.26 17.65 -38.43
C ALA A 730 -2.54 17.67 -36.91
N ASP A 731 -1.49 17.59 -36.05
CA ASP A 731 -1.61 17.72 -34.59
C ASP A 731 -1.80 19.17 -34.16
N ALA A 732 -1.38 20.12 -34.99
CA ALA A 732 -1.59 21.55 -34.80
C ALA A 732 -2.98 22.03 -35.28
N ALA A 733 -3.78 21.15 -35.90
CA ALA A 733 -5.14 21.51 -36.29
C ALA A 733 -5.96 21.85 -35.03
N PRO A 734 -6.56 23.04 -34.92
CA PRO A 734 -7.40 23.37 -33.79
C PRO A 734 -8.52 22.31 -33.72
N VAL A 735 -8.71 21.74 -32.52
CA VAL A 735 -9.95 21.03 -32.22
C VAL A 735 -11.05 22.02 -32.60
N SER A 736 -11.90 21.62 -33.54
CA SER A 736 -12.85 22.47 -34.25
C SER A 736 -13.39 23.56 -33.30
N SER A 737 -12.92 24.77 -33.50
CA SER A 737 -13.21 25.91 -32.65
C SER A 737 -14.67 26.32 -32.85
N GLY A 738 -15.57 25.79 -32.06
CA GLY A 738 -16.93 26.30 -31.93
C GLY A 738 -16.99 27.66 -31.23
N GLY A 739 -15.95 28.44 -31.30
CA GLY A 739 -15.90 29.80 -30.78
C GLY A 739 -16.58 30.80 -31.71
N VAL A 740 -17.24 31.76 -31.13
CA VAL A 740 -17.86 32.89 -31.81
C VAL A 740 -16.84 34.01 -31.93
N GLU A 741 -16.56 34.45 -33.13
CA GLU A 741 -15.71 35.61 -33.37
C GLU A 741 -16.45 36.90 -32.91
N VAL A 742 -15.76 37.73 -32.16
CA VAL A 742 -16.26 38.98 -31.62
C VAL A 742 -16.16 40.05 -32.71
N PRO A 743 -17.29 40.57 -33.15
CA PRO A 743 -17.27 41.64 -34.17
C PRO A 743 -16.75 42.95 -33.59
N SER A 744 -16.33 43.87 -34.47
CA SER A 744 -16.04 45.24 -34.04
C SER A 744 -17.37 45.94 -33.75
N LEU A 745 -17.58 46.32 -32.48
CA LEU A 745 -18.76 47.02 -32.01
C LEU A 745 -18.46 48.52 -31.79
N VAL A 746 -17.21 48.93 -31.76
CA VAL A 746 -16.83 50.32 -31.58
C VAL A 746 -17.28 51.14 -32.79
N GLY A 747 -17.86 52.27 -32.53
CA GLY A 747 -18.40 53.18 -33.55
C GLY A 747 -19.87 52.86 -33.97
N LEU A 748 -20.49 51.82 -33.42
CA LEU A 748 -21.90 51.47 -33.61
C LEU A 748 -22.79 52.18 -32.59
N SER A 749 -24.07 52.42 -32.94
CA SER A 749 -25.04 52.80 -31.93
C SER A 749 -25.29 51.63 -30.96
N ALA A 750 -25.81 51.87 -29.79
CA ALA A 750 -26.12 50.83 -28.81
C ALA A 750 -27.01 49.69 -29.39
N GLU A 751 -28.08 50.10 -30.16
CA GLU A 751 -28.96 49.14 -30.79
C GLU A 751 -28.25 48.33 -31.88
N ALA A 752 -27.41 48.99 -32.69
CA ALA A 752 -26.67 48.33 -33.75
C ALA A 752 -25.62 47.34 -33.15
N ALA A 753 -24.93 47.72 -32.07
CA ALA A 753 -23.98 46.87 -31.39
C ALA A 753 -24.68 45.60 -30.82
N VAL A 754 -25.85 45.73 -30.21
CA VAL A 754 -26.64 44.60 -29.75
C VAL A 754 -27.03 43.69 -30.93
N ALA A 755 -27.57 44.26 -32.00
CA ALA A 755 -27.99 43.49 -33.18
C ALA A 755 -26.82 42.74 -33.86
N VAL A 756 -25.67 43.39 -34.01
CA VAL A 756 -24.45 42.80 -34.57
C VAL A 756 -23.92 41.67 -33.65
N GLY A 757 -23.90 41.88 -32.32
CA GLY A 757 -23.52 40.86 -31.35
C GLY A 757 -24.45 39.64 -31.40
N GLU A 758 -25.77 39.87 -31.37
CA GLU A 758 -26.77 38.78 -31.45
C GLU A 758 -26.66 37.98 -32.75
N SER A 759 -26.45 38.64 -33.88
CA SER A 759 -26.27 37.95 -35.18
C SER A 759 -25.02 37.13 -35.21
N SER A 760 -24.04 37.49 -34.40
CA SER A 760 -22.77 36.74 -34.19
C SER A 760 -22.87 35.72 -33.08
N GLY A 761 -24.05 35.51 -32.46
CA GLY A 761 -24.27 34.60 -31.35
C GLY A 761 -23.67 35.05 -30.02
N LEU A 762 -23.53 36.39 -29.84
CA LEU A 762 -23.03 37.02 -28.63
C LEU A 762 -24.15 37.80 -27.95
N ARG A 763 -24.09 37.90 -26.62
CA ARG A 763 -24.92 38.82 -25.85
C ARG A 763 -24.13 40.10 -25.65
N VAL A 764 -24.62 41.22 -26.11
CA VAL A 764 -24.04 42.54 -25.85
C VAL A 764 -24.79 43.24 -24.72
N VAL A 765 -24.01 43.68 -23.72
CA VAL A 765 -24.52 44.41 -22.56
C VAL A 765 -23.98 45.82 -22.61
N VAL A 766 -24.88 46.78 -22.61
CA VAL A 766 -24.52 48.20 -22.58
C VAL A 766 -24.31 48.63 -21.13
N ASP A 767 -23.06 48.97 -20.79
CA ASP A 767 -22.69 49.48 -19.45
C ASP A 767 -23.33 50.87 -19.22
N ARG A 768 -23.60 51.16 -17.97
CA ARG A 768 -24.05 52.48 -17.54
C ARG A 768 -22.95 53.51 -17.52
N GLU A 769 -21.71 53.05 -17.33
CA GLU A 769 -20.52 53.92 -17.41
C GLU A 769 -20.26 54.35 -18.85
N ARG A 770 -19.86 55.61 -18.99
CA ARG A 770 -19.45 56.19 -20.27
C ARG A 770 -17.94 56.14 -20.40
N SER A 771 -17.46 56.10 -21.64
CA SER A 771 -16.04 56.11 -21.93
C SER A 771 -15.69 57.37 -22.75
N SER A 772 -14.69 58.12 -22.29
CA SER A 772 -14.17 59.24 -23.07
C SER A 772 -13.24 58.71 -24.18
N SER A 773 -13.62 58.63 -25.40
CA SER A 773 -12.75 58.32 -26.53
C SER A 773 -12.81 59.45 -27.57
N GLY A 774 -11.68 60.07 -27.86
CA GLY A 774 -11.55 61.06 -28.92
C GLY A 774 -11.84 60.46 -30.28
N GLY A 775 -12.95 60.84 -30.92
CA GLY A 775 -13.25 60.44 -32.25
C GLY A 775 -14.54 59.65 -32.47
N VAL A 776 -15.20 59.14 -31.40
CA VAL A 776 -16.51 58.50 -31.51
C VAL A 776 -17.60 59.45 -31.09
N PRO A 777 -18.67 59.61 -31.90
CA PRO A 777 -19.82 60.51 -31.56
C PRO A 777 -20.48 60.11 -30.26
N SER A 778 -21.02 61.13 -29.50
CA SER A 778 -21.72 60.90 -28.23
C SER A 778 -22.86 59.89 -28.44
N GLY A 779 -23.02 58.91 -27.56
CA GLY A 779 -24.00 57.84 -27.60
C GLY A 779 -23.70 56.64 -28.46
N PHE A 780 -22.52 56.62 -29.13
CA PHE A 780 -22.02 55.48 -29.87
C PHE A 780 -21.00 54.67 -29.01
N VAL A 781 -20.79 53.38 -29.32
CA VAL A 781 -19.86 52.49 -28.58
C VAL A 781 -18.43 53.04 -28.71
N ALA A 782 -17.90 53.48 -27.62
CA ALA A 782 -16.53 53.99 -27.53
C ALA A 782 -15.51 52.91 -27.07
N TRP A 783 -16.02 51.86 -26.43
CA TRP A 783 -15.22 50.79 -25.88
C TRP A 783 -16.02 49.48 -25.84
N GLN A 784 -15.37 48.35 -26.06
CA GLN A 784 -15.88 47.01 -25.86
C GLN A 784 -14.96 46.19 -25.00
N SER A 785 -15.53 45.32 -24.14
CA SER A 785 -14.81 44.52 -23.15
C SER A 785 -13.96 43.38 -23.74
N VAL A 786 -14.24 43.00 -24.96
CA VAL A 786 -13.51 41.98 -25.71
C VAL A 786 -13.12 42.55 -27.06
N GLU A 787 -11.87 42.40 -27.43
CA GLU A 787 -11.33 42.96 -28.66
C GLU A 787 -11.94 42.32 -29.92
N ALA A 788 -12.20 43.13 -30.93
CA ALA A 788 -12.74 42.66 -32.21
C ALA A 788 -11.79 41.67 -32.88
N GLY A 789 -12.31 40.61 -33.45
CA GLY A 789 -11.54 39.48 -34.00
C GLY A 789 -11.14 38.44 -33.01
N SER A 790 -11.31 38.64 -31.70
CA SER A 790 -11.13 37.61 -30.67
C SER A 790 -12.23 36.55 -30.78
N ARG A 791 -11.94 35.30 -30.37
CA ARG A 791 -12.90 34.22 -30.35
C ARG A 791 -13.33 33.89 -28.93
N LEU A 792 -14.63 33.93 -28.68
CA LEU A 792 -15.26 33.50 -27.41
C LEU A 792 -15.67 32.02 -27.48
N LEU A 793 -15.31 31.27 -26.47
CA LEU A 793 -15.50 29.82 -26.43
C LEU A 793 -16.98 29.39 -26.35
N VAL A 794 -17.25 28.18 -26.84
CA VAL A 794 -18.54 27.50 -26.60
C VAL A 794 -18.62 27.17 -25.12
N GLY A 795 -19.59 27.72 -24.40
CA GLY A 795 -19.80 27.47 -22.97
C GLY A 795 -19.44 28.65 -22.05
N SER A 796 -18.67 29.65 -22.53
CA SER A 796 -18.56 30.93 -21.82
C SER A 796 -19.88 31.71 -21.93
N ARG A 797 -20.18 32.58 -20.96
CA ARG A 797 -21.16 33.64 -21.23
C ARG A 797 -20.68 34.39 -22.46
N ARG A 798 -21.30 34.18 -23.61
CA ARG A 798 -21.00 34.88 -24.86
C ARG A 798 -21.42 36.33 -24.75
N GLU A 799 -20.87 37.05 -23.75
CA GLU A 799 -21.24 38.39 -23.36
C GLU A 799 -20.11 39.36 -23.64
N VAL A 800 -20.43 40.41 -24.34
CA VAL A 800 -19.51 41.54 -24.60
C VAL A 800 -20.14 42.78 -24.00
N VAL A 801 -19.43 43.40 -23.04
CA VAL A 801 -19.86 44.66 -22.44
C VAL A 801 -19.37 45.81 -23.32
N VAL A 802 -20.23 46.76 -23.62
CA VAL A 802 -19.86 47.95 -24.38
C VAL A 802 -20.16 49.22 -23.55
N ARG A 803 -19.27 50.21 -23.68
CA ARG A 803 -19.49 51.54 -23.10
C ARG A 803 -19.70 52.55 -24.20
N LEU A 804 -20.66 53.41 -24.02
CA LEU A 804 -20.99 54.46 -24.96
C LEU A 804 -20.11 55.70 -24.69
N SER A 805 -19.81 56.46 -25.74
CA SER A 805 -19.13 57.73 -25.65
C SER A 805 -19.97 58.74 -24.84
N GLU A 806 -19.26 59.61 -24.11
CA GLU A 806 -19.89 60.73 -23.36
C GLU A 806 -20.65 61.69 -24.28
#